data_6c3ca802603444986e833c28adc9d8d3
#
_entry.id   6c3ca802603444986e833c28adc9d8d3
#
_cell.length_a   1.000
_cell.length_b   1.000
_cell.length_c   1.000
_cell.angle_alpha   90.00
_cell.angle_beta   90.00
_cell.angle_gamma   90.00
#
_symmetry.space_group_name_H-M   'P 1'
#
loop_
_entity.id
_entity.type
_entity.pdbx_description
1 polymer ?
#
loop_
_entity_poly.entity_id
_entity_poly.type
_entity_poly.pdbx_seq_one_letter_code
_entity_poly.pdbx_strand_id
1 'polypeptide(L)'
;MKEPSIVVKGARAHNLKNVDIELPKNQLIVMTGLSGSGKSSLAFDTIYAEGQRRYVESLSAYARQFLGQMDKPDVDTIEGLSPAISIDQKTTSKNPRSTVATVTEIYDYIRLLYARIGKPFCPNHGIEIESQTVQQMVDRIMELEERTKIQLLAPVVNHRKGTHEKLLTDISKKGYVRVRVDGEIMDVTQVPELDKNKNHTIEIVVDRLVVKPGIETRLADSIETVLELADGRLVVDIIDGDKLEFSEKHACPICGFSVGELEPRMFSFNSPFGACPTCDGLGQKLTVDLDLVVPDKDKTLNEGAILPWEPTSSDFYPSMLKRVCEVYKINMDKPFKKLTERQRNIILYGSGDKEIEFTFKSKFGQERKRTMPFEGVVPNIERRYHESPSEYVREMMQKYMGEQVCETCHGQRLSREALSVYVAGKNIGEVVEQSIKEALIYYENIELSEQDAQIAHLILKEITSRLAFLNNVGLDYLTLNRSSGTLSGGEAQRIRLATQIGSRLSGVLYVLDEPSIGLHQRDNDRLIHTLQEMRDLGNTLIVVEHDEDTMIAADYLVDIGPGAGEHGGEVVASGTPKQVMRNSKSLTGQYLSGKKFIPVPEHRRPVTDRKISVKGARSNNLKNVDVDFPLSVMNVVTGVSGSGKSSLVNEVLYKSLAKAINKSKVKPNEHDEMTGMDQIDKIIDIDQSPIGRTPRSNPATYTGVFDDIRDVFASTNEAKVRGYQKGRFSFNVKGGRCEACKGDGIIKIEMHFLPDVYVPCEVCHGKRYNRETLEVTYKGKNIADVLEMTVEDATQFFENIPKIKRKLQTLVDVGLGYITLGQPATTLSGGEAQRVKLASELHKRATGRSIYILDEPTTGLHVDDISRLLKVLNRLVENGDTVVIIEHNLDVIKTADNLIDLGPEGGDGGGTILATGTPEEIAAIPESYTGRYLKTVLARDKERMEG
;
A
#
# COMPACT_ATOMS: atom_id res chain seq x y z
N MET A 1 28.24 36.20 -18.72
CA MET A 1 28.69 34.97 -18.10
C MET A 1 27.82 33.87 -18.71
N LYS A 2 28.39 32.73 -19.14
CA LYS A 2 27.59 31.60 -19.64
C LYS A 2 26.71 31.14 -18.48
N GLU A 3 25.42 30.91 -18.71
CA GLU A 3 24.53 30.39 -17.69
C GLU A 3 25.04 29.05 -17.18
N PRO A 4 24.91 28.74 -15.86
CA PRO A 4 25.38 27.48 -15.30
C PRO A 4 24.59 26.32 -15.93
N SER A 5 25.31 25.32 -16.44
CA SER A 5 24.69 24.18 -17.14
C SER A 5 25.26 22.86 -16.66
N ILE A 6 24.48 21.78 -16.84
CA ILE A 6 24.93 20.40 -16.75
C ILE A 6 25.28 19.95 -18.15
N VAL A 7 26.52 19.56 -18.37
CA VAL A 7 27.01 19.12 -19.68
C VAL A 7 27.27 17.63 -19.65
N VAL A 8 26.51 16.87 -20.41
CA VAL A 8 26.66 15.41 -20.59
C VAL A 8 27.31 15.16 -21.91
N LYS A 9 28.34 14.34 -21.95
CA LYS A 9 29.05 13.92 -23.18
C LYS A 9 29.17 12.40 -23.22
N GLY A 10 28.80 11.83 -24.37
CA GLY A 10 28.99 10.42 -24.66
C GLY A 10 28.17 9.47 -23.81
N ALA A 11 26.91 9.78 -23.53
CA ALA A 11 26.01 8.89 -22.79
C ALA A 11 25.58 7.70 -23.65
N ARG A 12 25.83 6.47 -23.16
CA ARG A 12 25.60 5.19 -23.87
C ARG A 12 24.86 4.16 -23.03
N ALA A 13 24.28 4.59 -21.92
CA ALA A 13 23.51 3.68 -21.08
C ALA A 13 22.32 3.07 -21.85
N HIS A 14 22.16 1.77 -21.80
CA HIS A 14 21.10 1.01 -22.47
C HIS A 14 21.04 1.28 -23.99
N ASN A 15 19.97 1.93 -24.47
CA ASN A 15 19.77 2.22 -25.88
C ASN A 15 20.27 3.61 -26.33
N LEU A 16 20.91 4.39 -25.45
CA LEU A 16 21.43 5.71 -25.79
C LEU A 16 22.59 5.62 -26.81
N LYS A 17 22.54 6.45 -27.84
CA LYS A 17 23.48 6.46 -28.95
C LYS A 17 24.52 7.58 -28.84
N ASN A 18 25.42 7.49 -27.86
CA ASN A 18 26.49 8.46 -27.61
C ASN A 18 25.94 9.89 -27.50
N VAL A 19 24.99 10.10 -26.58
CA VAL A 19 24.26 11.36 -26.45
C VAL A 19 25.14 12.44 -25.84
N ASP A 20 25.20 13.60 -26.50
CA ASP A 20 25.76 14.85 -26.01
C ASP A 20 24.65 15.87 -25.79
N ILE A 21 24.55 16.44 -24.59
CA ILE A 21 23.51 17.43 -24.27
C ILE A 21 23.99 18.41 -23.21
N GLU A 22 23.58 19.67 -23.35
CA GLU A 22 23.77 20.74 -22.36
C GLU A 22 22.41 21.13 -21.78
N LEU A 23 22.22 20.97 -20.47
CA LEU A 23 20.99 21.25 -19.74
C LEU A 23 21.19 22.49 -18.85
N PRO A 24 20.31 23.49 -18.91
CA PRO A 24 20.40 24.68 -18.07
C PRO A 24 20.11 24.33 -16.60
N LYS A 25 20.82 24.96 -15.65
CA LYS A 25 20.54 24.81 -14.22
C LYS A 25 19.44 25.75 -13.76
N ASN A 26 18.87 25.44 -12.58
CA ASN A 26 17.82 26.22 -11.93
C ASN A 26 16.59 26.40 -12.82
N GLN A 27 16.28 25.39 -13.60
CA GLN A 27 15.13 25.36 -14.50
C GLN A 27 14.35 24.06 -14.34
N LEU A 28 13.08 24.10 -14.74
CA LEU A 28 12.23 22.91 -14.90
C LEU A 28 12.49 22.34 -16.31
N ILE A 29 13.20 21.23 -16.35
CA ILE A 29 13.57 20.50 -17.57
C ILE A 29 12.67 19.28 -17.69
N VAL A 30 11.92 19.18 -18.79
CA VAL A 30 11.10 18.00 -19.06
C VAL A 30 11.75 17.16 -20.16
N MET A 31 11.94 15.86 -19.88
CA MET A 31 12.40 14.86 -20.84
C MET A 31 11.23 14.03 -21.32
N THR A 32 10.97 14.05 -22.61
CA THR A 32 9.81 13.40 -23.25
C THR A 32 10.23 12.55 -24.45
N GLY A 33 9.29 11.86 -25.08
CA GLY A 33 9.46 10.98 -26.23
C GLY A 33 8.70 9.66 -26.08
N LEU A 34 8.73 8.80 -27.07
CA LEU A 34 8.04 7.51 -27.08
C LEU A 34 8.43 6.62 -25.89
N SER A 35 7.54 5.68 -25.50
CA SER A 35 7.88 4.64 -24.54
C SER A 35 9.08 3.83 -25.05
N GLY A 36 10.10 3.60 -24.19
CA GLY A 36 11.33 2.91 -24.61
C GLY A 36 12.31 3.72 -25.45
N SER A 37 12.11 5.05 -25.60
CA SER A 37 13.03 5.90 -26.37
C SER A 37 14.37 6.20 -25.71
N GLY A 38 14.54 5.92 -24.39
CA GLY A 38 15.77 6.18 -23.64
C GLY A 38 15.68 7.35 -22.63
N LYS A 39 14.51 7.91 -22.38
CA LYS A 39 14.29 9.01 -21.42
C LYS A 39 14.85 8.69 -20.03
N SER A 40 14.36 7.59 -19.45
CA SER A 40 14.77 7.16 -18.10
C SER A 40 16.24 6.75 -18.07
N SER A 41 16.77 6.18 -19.18
CA SER A 41 18.19 5.86 -19.30
C SER A 41 19.08 7.12 -19.21
N LEU A 42 18.66 8.24 -19.81
CA LEU A 42 19.40 9.50 -19.71
C LEU A 42 19.20 10.16 -18.33
N ALA A 43 17.95 10.25 -17.84
CA ALA A 43 17.63 10.97 -16.60
C ALA A 43 18.14 10.21 -15.35
N PHE A 44 17.80 8.92 -15.24
CA PHE A 44 18.08 8.11 -14.04
C PHE A 44 19.37 7.32 -14.14
N ASP A 45 19.53 6.49 -15.20
CA ASP A 45 20.68 5.57 -15.30
C ASP A 45 21.98 6.29 -15.68
N THR A 46 21.91 7.54 -16.15
CA THR A 46 23.09 8.36 -16.51
C THR A 46 23.26 9.54 -15.56
N ILE A 47 22.38 10.54 -15.61
CA ILE A 47 22.58 11.83 -14.89
C ILE A 47 22.43 11.63 -13.38
N TYR A 48 21.34 11.02 -12.92
CA TYR A 48 21.13 10.78 -11.50
C TYR A 48 22.16 9.80 -10.94
N ALA A 49 22.39 8.68 -11.61
CA ALA A 49 23.34 7.66 -11.17
C ALA A 49 24.76 8.23 -10.97
N GLU A 50 25.25 9.07 -11.88
CA GLU A 50 26.56 9.72 -11.75
C GLU A 50 26.55 10.78 -10.62
N GLY A 51 25.46 11.51 -10.46
CA GLY A 51 25.32 12.48 -9.36
C GLY A 51 25.35 11.80 -7.99
N GLN A 52 24.63 10.71 -7.85
CA GLN A 52 24.61 9.90 -6.62
C GLN A 52 25.96 9.22 -6.36
N ARG A 53 26.58 8.64 -7.40
CA ARG A 53 27.90 8.03 -7.29
C ARG A 53 28.93 9.01 -6.74
N ARG A 54 29.02 10.21 -7.30
CA ARG A 54 29.94 11.28 -6.84
C ARG A 54 29.65 11.71 -5.40
N TYR A 55 28.37 11.79 -5.04
CA TYR A 55 27.99 12.13 -3.67
C TYR A 55 28.45 11.03 -2.69
N VAL A 56 28.19 9.76 -3.00
CA VAL A 56 28.63 8.62 -2.17
C VAL A 56 30.15 8.54 -2.08
N GLU A 57 30.89 8.80 -3.17
CA GLU A 57 32.34 8.87 -3.17
C GLU A 57 32.94 9.97 -2.30
N SER A 58 32.20 11.06 -2.11
CA SER A 58 32.59 12.16 -1.22
C SER A 58 32.44 11.83 0.28
N LEU A 59 31.71 10.77 0.63
CA LEU A 59 31.48 10.35 2.00
C LEU A 59 32.70 9.60 2.58
N SER A 60 32.75 9.47 3.91
CA SER A 60 33.81 8.72 4.60
C SER A 60 33.85 7.26 4.14
N ALA A 61 35.02 6.60 4.23
CA ALA A 61 35.20 5.19 3.90
C ALA A 61 34.23 4.27 4.69
N TYR A 62 33.91 4.64 5.94
CA TYR A 62 32.95 3.95 6.77
C TYR A 62 31.53 4.02 6.20
N ALA A 63 31.06 5.22 5.85
CA ALA A 63 29.72 5.40 5.25
C ALA A 63 29.59 4.65 3.91
N ARG A 64 30.65 4.64 3.09
CA ARG A 64 30.67 3.90 1.81
C ARG A 64 30.50 2.38 1.96
N GLN A 65 30.98 1.80 3.07
CA GLN A 65 30.80 0.36 3.33
C GLN A 65 29.29 -0.02 3.49
N PHE A 66 28.48 0.88 4.01
CA PHE A 66 27.04 0.67 4.19
C PHE A 66 26.22 0.97 2.95
N LEU A 67 26.64 1.92 2.12
CA LEU A 67 25.90 2.36 0.93
C LEU A 67 26.22 1.52 -0.32
N GLY A 68 27.25 0.68 -0.26
CA GLY A 68 27.71 -0.12 -1.39
C GLY A 68 28.51 0.69 -2.41
N GLN A 69 29.18 -0.02 -3.29
CA GLN A 69 29.91 0.58 -4.42
C GLN A 69 28.92 0.71 -5.59
N MET A 70 28.75 1.92 -6.10
CA MET A 70 27.90 2.17 -7.27
C MET A 70 28.71 2.01 -8.55
N ASP A 71 28.15 1.33 -9.53
CA ASP A 71 28.76 1.22 -10.85
C ASP A 71 28.76 2.58 -11.54
N LYS A 72 29.86 2.88 -12.24
CA LYS A 72 29.94 4.08 -13.06
C LYS A 72 29.04 3.90 -14.28
N PRO A 73 28.10 4.85 -14.54
CA PRO A 73 27.30 4.80 -15.76
C PRO A 73 28.19 4.90 -17.01
N ASP A 74 27.73 4.32 -18.10
CA ASP A 74 28.44 4.39 -19.39
C ASP A 74 28.26 5.77 -20.03
N VAL A 75 29.18 6.66 -19.63
CA VAL A 75 29.24 8.05 -20.08
C VAL A 75 30.66 8.53 -20.04
N ASP A 76 31.05 9.32 -21.02
CA ASP A 76 32.41 9.86 -21.07
C ASP A 76 32.63 10.85 -19.93
N THR A 77 31.86 11.92 -19.89
CA THR A 77 31.93 12.94 -18.84
C THR A 77 30.57 13.56 -18.55
N ILE A 78 30.35 13.93 -17.27
CA ILE A 78 29.24 14.83 -16.88
C ILE A 78 29.84 15.96 -16.02
N GLU A 79 29.68 17.20 -16.46
CA GLU A 79 30.11 18.39 -15.72
C GLU A 79 28.92 19.14 -15.14
N GLY A 80 29.17 19.91 -14.09
CA GLY A 80 28.17 20.80 -13.50
C GLY A 80 27.10 20.10 -12.64
N LEU A 81 27.24 18.82 -12.24
CA LEU A 81 26.28 18.14 -11.37
C LEU A 81 26.18 18.79 -9.98
N SER A 82 24.96 18.93 -9.49
CA SER A 82 24.63 19.21 -8.10
C SER A 82 24.33 17.89 -7.36
N PRO A 83 24.27 17.87 -6.01
CA PRO A 83 23.73 16.72 -5.28
C PRO A 83 22.38 16.31 -5.85
N ALA A 84 22.21 15.03 -6.16
CA ALA A 84 21.05 14.53 -6.88
C ALA A 84 20.11 13.72 -5.97
N ILE A 85 18.82 13.95 -6.10
CA ILE A 85 17.74 13.23 -5.41
C ILE A 85 16.79 12.68 -6.49
N SER A 86 16.50 11.37 -6.44
CA SER A 86 15.49 10.78 -7.32
C SER A 86 14.15 10.57 -6.60
N ILE A 87 13.07 10.78 -7.33
CA ILE A 87 11.70 10.50 -6.90
C ILE A 87 11.06 9.60 -7.97
N ASP A 88 11.32 8.30 -7.83
CA ASP A 88 10.83 7.28 -8.76
C ASP A 88 9.49 6.68 -8.30
N GLN A 89 8.84 5.94 -9.19
CA GLN A 89 7.60 5.21 -8.90
C GLN A 89 7.80 3.91 -8.13
N LYS A 90 9.02 3.38 -8.09
CA LYS A 90 9.28 2.05 -7.55
C LYS A 90 9.18 2.03 -6.03
N THR A 91 8.42 1.05 -5.52
CA THR A 91 8.29 0.60 -4.15
C THR A 91 7.45 1.42 -3.19
N THR A 92 6.18 1.07 -3.09
CA THR A 92 5.45 1.23 -1.83
C THR A 92 6.08 0.29 -0.80
N SER A 93 6.41 0.80 0.38
CA SER A 93 6.85 -0.04 1.50
C SER A 93 5.73 -1.01 1.86
N LYS A 94 6.01 -2.31 1.83
CA LYS A 94 5.08 -3.35 2.29
C LYS A 94 5.04 -3.50 3.81
N ASN A 95 5.72 -2.63 4.54
CA ASN A 95 5.71 -2.67 6.00
C ASN A 95 4.33 -2.22 6.51
N PRO A 96 3.56 -3.07 7.20
CA PRO A 96 2.22 -2.74 7.68
C PRO A 96 2.22 -1.65 8.76
N ARG A 97 3.38 -1.33 9.33
CA ARG A 97 3.55 -0.25 10.30
C ARG A 97 3.83 1.11 9.68
N SER A 98 4.10 1.17 8.37
CA SER A 98 4.29 2.44 7.68
C SER A 98 2.94 3.05 7.31
N THR A 99 2.72 4.31 7.72
CA THR A 99 1.52 5.10 7.39
C THR A 99 1.91 6.39 6.67
N VAL A 100 0.95 7.08 6.06
CA VAL A 100 1.18 8.40 5.47
C VAL A 100 1.86 9.32 6.48
N ALA A 101 1.33 9.43 7.71
CA ALA A 101 1.90 10.28 8.75
C ALA A 101 3.34 9.93 9.14
N THR A 102 3.72 8.64 9.15
CA THR A 102 5.09 8.22 9.51
C THR A 102 6.08 8.43 8.37
N VAL A 103 5.67 8.20 7.13
CA VAL A 103 6.53 8.39 5.95
C VAL A 103 6.83 9.88 5.70
N THR A 104 5.88 10.76 6.04
CA THR A 104 6.01 12.22 5.93
C THR A 104 6.66 12.86 7.15
N GLU A 105 7.01 12.07 8.16
CA GLU A 105 7.53 12.53 9.47
C GLU A 105 6.55 13.42 10.25
N ILE A 106 5.34 13.65 9.75
CA ILE A 106 4.30 14.44 10.45
C ILE A 106 3.99 13.80 11.80
N TYR A 107 3.95 12.46 11.85
CA TYR A 107 3.69 11.71 13.08
C TYR A 107 4.68 12.01 14.19
N ASP A 108 5.94 12.27 13.85
CA ASP A 108 6.99 12.58 14.84
C ASP A 108 6.74 13.92 15.52
N TYR A 109 6.27 14.92 14.75
CA TYR A 109 5.88 16.22 15.30
C TYR A 109 4.56 16.13 16.08
N ILE A 110 3.60 15.34 15.64
CA ILE A 110 2.35 15.11 16.39
C ILE A 110 2.67 14.44 17.76
N ARG A 111 3.50 13.40 17.78
CA ARG A 111 3.93 12.76 19.04
C ARG A 111 4.60 13.75 20.00
N LEU A 112 5.44 14.61 19.45
CA LEU A 112 6.12 15.66 20.23
C LEU A 112 5.11 16.66 20.79
N LEU A 113 4.13 17.09 19.99
CA LEU A 113 3.05 17.98 20.41
C LEU A 113 2.27 17.41 21.61
N TYR A 114 1.81 16.14 21.46
CA TYR A 114 1.06 15.45 22.52
C TYR A 114 1.88 15.22 23.78
N ALA A 115 3.18 14.99 23.66
CA ALA A 115 4.07 14.85 24.79
C ALA A 115 4.33 16.17 25.53
N ARG A 116 4.18 17.33 24.86
CA ARG A 116 4.50 18.64 25.45
C ARG A 116 3.32 19.40 26.01
N ILE A 117 2.17 19.34 25.33
CA ILE A 117 0.95 20.09 25.70
C ILE A 117 -0.28 19.19 25.89
N GLY A 118 -0.11 17.88 25.77
CA GLY A 118 -1.21 16.93 25.92
C GLY A 118 -1.72 16.87 27.35
N LYS A 119 -3.04 16.82 27.50
CA LYS A 119 -3.71 16.70 28.80
C LYS A 119 -4.33 15.31 28.91
N PRO A 120 -3.94 14.52 29.92
CA PRO A 120 -4.49 13.19 30.13
C PRO A 120 -5.89 13.26 30.77
N PHE A 121 -6.79 12.42 30.29
CA PHE A 121 -8.14 12.26 30.82
C PHE A 121 -8.39 10.80 31.20
N CYS A 122 -9.19 10.59 32.23
CA CYS A 122 -9.60 9.24 32.60
C CYS A 122 -10.63 8.69 31.59
N PRO A 123 -10.34 7.60 30.87
CA PRO A 123 -11.25 7.04 29.87
C PRO A 123 -12.51 6.43 30.47
N ASN A 124 -12.58 6.24 31.79
CA ASN A 124 -13.75 5.71 32.49
C ASN A 124 -14.66 6.80 33.03
N HIS A 125 -14.11 7.95 33.41
CA HIS A 125 -14.84 9.03 34.10
C HIS A 125 -14.85 10.36 33.34
N GLY A 126 -14.02 10.51 32.28
CA GLY A 126 -13.96 11.74 31.46
C GLY A 126 -13.37 12.96 32.20
N ILE A 127 -12.71 12.76 33.35
CA ILE A 127 -12.10 13.84 34.13
C ILE A 127 -10.63 14.00 33.73
N GLU A 128 -10.15 15.23 33.73
CA GLU A 128 -8.73 15.55 33.52
C GLU A 128 -7.92 14.97 34.68
N ILE A 129 -6.77 14.37 34.36
CA ILE A 129 -5.88 13.76 35.33
C ILE A 129 -4.66 14.68 35.46
N GLU A 130 -4.54 15.34 36.59
CA GLU A 130 -3.40 16.19 36.88
C GLU A 130 -2.38 15.48 37.76
N SER A 131 -1.09 15.78 37.59
CA SER A 131 -0.04 15.44 38.57
C SER A 131 -0.05 16.52 39.62
N GLN A 132 0.01 16.09 40.88
CA GLN A 132 0.00 17.00 42.03
C GLN A 132 1.41 17.08 42.61
N THR A 133 1.92 18.28 42.81
CA THR A 133 3.17 18.46 43.54
C THR A 133 2.97 18.23 45.04
N VAL A 134 4.04 17.88 45.75
CA VAL A 134 4.00 17.74 47.24
C VAL A 134 3.39 18.98 47.88
N GLN A 135 3.71 20.18 47.40
CA GLN A 135 3.17 21.42 47.95
C GLN A 135 1.64 21.51 47.78
N GLN A 136 1.14 21.15 46.59
CA GLN A 136 -0.32 21.13 46.31
C GLN A 136 -1.04 20.08 47.18
N MET A 137 -0.41 18.92 47.42
CA MET A 137 -0.95 17.90 48.32
C MET A 137 -1.01 18.42 49.77
N VAL A 138 0.04 19.09 50.22
CA VAL A 138 0.08 19.73 51.54
C VAL A 138 -1.01 20.79 51.67
N ASP A 139 -1.11 21.71 50.69
CA ASP A 139 -2.08 22.77 50.70
C ASP A 139 -3.51 22.22 50.78
N ARG A 140 -3.80 21.18 49.98
CA ARG A 140 -5.12 20.53 49.97
C ARG A 140 -5.47 19.80 51.23
N ILE A 141 -4.47 19.19 51.91
CA ILE A 141 -4.65 18.53 53.21
C ILE A 141 -4.86 19.57 54.32
N MET A 142 -4.19 20.73 54.22
CA MET A 142 -4.31 21.82 55.16
C MET A 142 -5.63 22.58 55.04
N GLU A 143 -6.39 22.44 53.96
CA GLU A 143 -7.75 22.95 53.80
C GLU A 143 -8.79 22.17 54.65
N LEU A 144 -8.43 21.00 55.23
CA LEU A 144 -9.29 20.24 56.11
C LEU A 144 -9.52 21.01 57.43
N GLU A 145 -10.65 20.72 58.10
CA GLU A 145 -10.96 21.36 59.39
C GLU A 145 -9.85 21.17 60.42
N GLU A 146 -9.55 22.20 61.19
CA GLU A 146 -8.55 22.16 62.25
C GLU A 146 -8.90 21.05 63.29
N ARG A 147 -7.92 20.28 63.73
CA ARG A 147 -8.01 19.10 64.54
C ARG A 147 -8.49 17.80 63.87
N THR A 148 -8.72 17.81 62.56
CA THR A 148 -8.95 16.56 61.82
C THR A 148 -7.80 15.59 61.99
N LYS A 149 -8.10 14.34 62.32
CA LYS A 149 -7.11 13.26 62.44
C LYS A 149 -6.96 12.56 61.10
N ILE A 150 -5.74 12.50 60.59
CA ILE A 150 -5.43 11.88 59.32
C ILE A 150 -4.35 10.81 59.44
N GLN A 151 -4.38 9.83 58.52
CA GLN A 151 -3.33 8.84 58.37
C GLN A 151 -2.80 8.90 56.95
N LEU A 152 -1.48 8.95 56.81
CA LEU A 152 -0.82 8.91 55.50
C LEU A 152 -0.48 7.46 55.16
N LEU A 153 -1.03 6.96 54.07
CA LEU A 153 -0.95 5.58 53.65
C LEU A 153 -0.21 5.46 52.32
N ALA A 154 0.75 4.56 52.22
CA ALA A 154 1.47 4.21 51.02
C ALA A 154 0.83 2.96 50.38
N PRO A 155 0.06 3.03 49.28
CA PRO A 155 -0.56 1.88 48.63
C PRO A 155 0.49 1.10 47.80
N VAL A 156 1.08 0.07 48.42
CA VAL A 156 2.14 -0.76 47.78
C VAL A 156 1.60 -1.96 46.98
N VAL A 157 0.41 -2.45 47.32
CA VAL A 157 -0.33 -3.45 46.55
C VAL A 157 -1.75 -2.94 46.33
N ASN A 158 -2.22 -2.87 45.09
CA ASN A 158 -3.58 -2.49 44.79
C ASN A 158 -4.24 -3.60 43.98
N HIS A 159 -5.18 -4.29 44.59
CA HIS A 159 -6.07 -5.32 44.03
C HIS A 159 -5.31 -6.39 43.21
N ARG A 160 -4.22 -6.97 43.82
CA ARG A 160 -3.40 -8.01 43.15
C ARG A 160 -3.46 -9.33 43.89
N LYS A 161 -3.46 -10.45 43.17
CA LYS A 161 -3.38 -11.80 43.69
C LYS A 161 -1.98 -12.10 44.21
N GLY A 162 -1.89 -12.85 45.29
CA GLY A 162 -0.62 -13.32 45.87
C GLY A 162 -0.61 -13.37 47.39
N THR A 163 0.33 -14.08 47.98
CA THR A 163 0.53 -14.14 49.43
C THR A 163 1.26 -12.90 49.95
N HIS A 164 1.99 -12.19 49.12
CA HIS A 164 2.76 -10.97 49.44
C HIS A 164 3.72 -11.05 50.62
N GLU A 165 4.07 -12.26 51.14
CA GLU A 165 4.91 -12.50 52.33
C GLU A 165 6.27 -11.78 52.26
N LYS A 166 6.92 -11.85 51.09
CA LYS A 166 8.23 -11.21 50.88
C LYS A 166 8.12 -9.70 51.06
N LEU A 167 7.08 -9.08 50.49
CA LEU A 167 6.81 -7.65 50.61
C LEU A 167 6.56 -7.25 52.07
N LEU A 168 5.71 -7.99 52.79
CA LEU A 168 5.43 -7.75 54.21
C LEU A 168 6.69 -7.87 55.06
N THR A 169 7.53 -8.86 54.78
CA THR A 169 8.83 -9.01 55.43
C THR A 169 9.77 -7.81 55.18
N ASP A 170 9.81 -7.31 53.95
CA ASP A 170 10.65 -6.16 53.58
C ASP A 170 10.12 -4.85 54.18
N ILE A 171 8.80 -4.66 54.27
CA ILE A 171 8.16 -3.55 54.99
C ILE A 171 8.56 -3.55 56.47
N SER A 172 8.50 -4.70 57.15
CA SER A 172 8.92 -4.88 58.57
C SER A 172 10.41 -4.54 58.74
N LYS A 173 11.27 -5.01 57.82
CA LYS A 173 12.73 -4.72 57.87
C LYS A 173 13.05 -3.22 57.71
N LYS A 174 12.22 -2.50 56.95
CA LYS A 174 12.34 -1.03 56.78
C LYS A 174 11.86 -0.24 57.99
N GLY A 175 11.34 -0.91 59.03
CA GLY A 175 10.95 -0.29 60.29
C GLY A 175 9.49 0.16 60.39
N TYR A 176 8.67 -0.15 59.36
CA TYR A 176 7.24 0.16 59.43
C TYR A 176 6.51 -0.88 60.29
N VAL A 177 5.71 -0.39 61.22
CA VAL A 177 5.04 -1.25 62.20
C VAL A 177 3.64 -1.64 61.80
N ARG A 178 2.95 -0.79 61.05
CA ARG A 178 1.52 -0.98 60.72
C ARG A 178 1.26 -0.95 59.23
N VAL A 179 0.39 -1.85 58.81
CA VAL A 179 -0.15 -1.92 57.46
C VAL A 179 -1.67 -2.01 57.52
N ARG A 180 -2.32 -1.53 56.49
CA ARG A 180 -3.73 -1.76 56.25
C ARG A 180 -3.84 -2.81 55.13
N VAL A 181 -4.43 -3.97 55.48
CA VAL A 181 -4.66 -5.06 54.52
C VAL A 181 -6.15 -5.22 54.33
N ASP A 182 -6.60 -5.13 53.10
CA ASP A 182 -8.04 -5.24 52.71
C ASP A 182 -8.98 -4.37 53.55
N GLY A 183 -8.48 -3.22 54.01
CA GLY A 183 -9.23 -2.21 54.78
C GLY A 183 -9.03 -2.31 56.30
N GLU A 184 -8.41 -3.34 56.84
CA GLU A 184 -8.15 -3.51 58.23
C GLU A 184 -6.71 -3.15 58.61
N ILE A 185 -6.53 -2.31 59.63
CA ILE A 185 -5.22 -1.88 60.13
C ILE A 185 -4.72 -2.92 61.16
N MET A 186 -3.54 -3.45 60.93
CA MET A 186 -2.91 -4.43 61.79
C MET A 186 -1.39 -4.23 61.85
N ASP A 187 -0.76 -4.89 62.86
CA ASP A 187 0.69 -4.94 62.94
C ASP A 187 1.22 -5.78 61.78
N VAL A 188 2.31 -5.30 61.10
CA VAL A 188 2.89 -6.00 59.97
C VAL A 188 3.36 -7.42 60.28
N THR A 189 3.73 -7.67 61.55
CA THR A 189 4.16 -8.99 62.05
C THR A 189 3.00 -9.92 62.37
N GLN A 190 1.78 -9.40 62.47
CA GLN A 190 0.54 -10.13 62.79
C GLN A 190 -0.36 -10.33 61.58
N VAL A 191 0.08 -9.95 60.38
CA VAL A 191 -0.70 -10.17 59.15
C VAL A 191 -0.85 -11.67 58.90
N PRO A 192 -2.09 -12.21 58.82
CA PRO A 192 -2.31 -13.62 58.53
C PRO A 192 -1.80 -14.01 57.15
N GLU A 193 -1.59 -15.27 56.88
CA GLU A 193 -1.25 -15.76 55.54
C GLU A 193 -2.37 -15.42 54.54
N LEU A 194 -2.04 -14.63 53.51
CA LEU A 194 -2.99 -14.14 52.52
C LEU A 194 -3.26 -15.22 51.47
N ASP A 195 -4.52 -15.30 51.01
CA ASP A 195 -4.95 -16.26 49.98
C ASP A 195 -4.39 -15.86 48.60
N LYS A 196 -3.51 -16.73 48.06
CA LYS A 196 -2.87 -16.49 46.73
C LYS A 196 -3.84 -16.31 45.56
N ASN A 197 -5.11 -16.73 45.70
CA ASN A 197 -6.11 -16.69 44.64
C ASN A 197 -7.05 -15.46 44.74
N LYS A 198 -7.00 -14.75 45.88
CA LYS A 198 -7.77 -13.53 46.11
C LYS A 198 -6.95 -12.28 45.75
N ASN A 199 -7.65 -11.24 45.36
CA ASN A 199 -7.04 -9.93 45.22
C ASN A 199 -6.90 -9.26 46.58
N HIS A 200 -5.71 -8.76 46.88
CA HIS A 200 -5.40 -8.06 48.14
C HIS A 200 -4.99 -6.62 47.87
N THR A 201 -5.31 -5.73 48.79
CA THR A 201 -4.84 -4.35 48.83
C THR A 201 -4.03 -4.15 50.12
N ILE A 202 -2.76 -3.73 49.98
CA ILE A 202 -1.85 -3.50 51.09
C ILE A 202 -1.34 -2.08 51.05
N GLU A 203 -1.53 -1.35 52.16
CA GLU A 203 -1.12 0.03 52.32
C GLU A 203 -0.27 0.15 53.60
N ILE A 204 0.87 0.81 53.52
CA ILE A 204 1.75 1.06 54.66
C ILE A 204 1.26 2.31 55.37
N VAL A 205 1.03 2.26 56.70
CA VAL A 205 0.75 3.43 57.52
C VAL A 205 2.08 4.12 57.84
N VAL A 206 2.34 5.25 57.13
CA VAL A 206 3.62 5.96 57.25
C VAL A 206 3.60 6.95 58.41
N ASP A 207 2.53 7.79 58.49
CA ASP A 207 2.41 8.77 59.58
C ASP A 207 0.94 8.95 59.98
N ARG A 208 0.74 9.46 61.22
CA ARG A 208 -0.53 9.83 61.81
C ARG A 208 -0.44 11.25 62.31
N LEU A 209 -1.22 12.12 61.76
CA LEU A 209 -1.15 13.55 62.01
C LEU A 209 -2.50 14.10 62.42
N VAL A 210 -2.48 15.25 63.09
CA VAL A 210 -3.66 16.07 63.35
C VAL A 210 -3.47 17.38 62.63
N VAL A 211 -4.40 17.78 61.79
CA VAL A 211 -4.36 19.00 61.03
C VAL A 211 -4.37 20.20 61.96
N LYS A 212 -3.31 20.98 61.97
CA LYS A 212 -3.15 22.24 62.72
C LYS A 212 -2.10 23.14 62.09
N PRO A 213 -2.16 24.46 62.29
CA PRO A 213 -1.10 25.31 61.76
C PRO A 213 0.30 24.89 62.29
N GLY A 214 1.31 24.89 61.39
CA GLY A 214 2.71 24.57 61.72
C GLY A 214 3.12 23.11 61.55
N ILE A 215 2.26 22.25 60.90
CA ILE A 215 2.63 20.87 60.59
C ILE A 215 3.11 20.73 59.14
N GLU A 216 3.11 21.77 58.35
CA GLU A 216 3.32 21.75 56.88
C GLU A 216 4.63 21.04 56.54
N THR A 217 5.72 21.39 57.20
CA THR A 217 7.06 20.78 56.95
C THR A 217 7.02 19.26 57.24
N ARG A 218 6.49 18.85 58.39
CA ARG A 218 6.39 17.43 58.72
C ARG A 218 5.48 16.67 57.81
N LEU A 219 4.37 17.33 57.39
CA LEU A 219 3.43 16.75 56.44
C LEU A 219 4.10 16.55 55.07
N ALA A 220 4.87 17.54 54.59
CA ALA A 220 5.65 17.42 53.36
C ALA A 220 6.65 16.26 53.41
N ASP A 221 7.48 16.16 54.45
CA ASP A 221 8.46 15.07 54.64
C ASP A 221 7.77 13.70 54.67
N SER A 222 6.62 13.61 55.34
CA SER A 222 5.86 12.35 55.39
C SER A 222 5.24 12.00 54.04
N ILE A 223 4.74 12.98 53.30
CA ILE A 223 4.23 12.80 51.93
C ILE A 223 5.35 12.31 51.00
N GLU A 224 6.51 12.95 50.99
CA GLU A 224 7.67 12.51 50.19
C GLU A 224 8.01 11.04 50.48
N THR A 225 8.05 10.64 51.78
CA THR A 225 8.29 9.26 52.16
C THR A 225 7.23 8.30 51.62
N VAL A 226 5.94 8.70 51.65
CA VAL A 226 4.85 7.88 51.09
C VAL A 226 4.99 7.73 49.59
N LEU A 227 5.28 8.81 48.86
CA LEU A 227 5.42 8.83 47.42
C LEU A 227 6.59 7.93 46.96
N GLU A 228 7.73 7.96 47.68
CA GLU A 228 8.85 7.03 47.41
C GLU A 228 8.46 5.57 47.60
N LEU A 229 7.70 5.25 48.65
CA LEU A 229 7.26 3.87 48.96
C LEU A 229 6.22 3.33 48.00
N ALA A 230 5.29 4.17 47.57
CA ALA A 230 4.12 3.80 46.78
C ALA A 230 4.20 4.24 45.33
N ASP A 231 5.41 4.46 44.79
CA ASP A 231 5.64 4.81 43.39
C ASP A 231 4.82 6.05 42.95
N GLY A 232 4.86 7.10 43.78
CA GLY A 232 4.23 8.40 43.53
C GLY A 232 2.75 8.49 43.86
N ARG A 233 2.24 7.57 44.74
CA ARG A 233 0.84 7.60 45.18
C ARG A 233 0.75 7.78 46.69
N LEU A 234 -0.25 8.58 47.09
CA LEU A 234 -0.60 8.84 48.50
C LEU A 234 -2.09 8.67 48.73
N VAL A 235 -2.43 7.96 49.77
CA VAL A 235 -3.80 7.91 50.32
C VAL A 235 -3.80 8.59 51.70
N VAL A 236 -4.63 9.60 51.85
CA VAL A 236 -4.89 10.24 53.17
C VAL A 236 -6.23 9.76 53.67
N ASP A 237 -6.17 8.97 54.74
CA ASP A 237 -7.35 8.42 55.37
C ASP A 237 -7.77 9.34 56.54
N ILE A 238 -8.93 9.97 56.40
CA ILE A 238 -9.51 10.84 57.45
C ILE A 238 -10.23 9.91 58.44
N ILE A 239 -9.82 9.92 59.66
CA ILE A 239 -10.44 9.09 60.69
C ILE A 239 -11.87 9.59 60.90
N ASP A 240 -12.85 8.70 60.68
CA ASP A 240 -14.28 8.97 60.72
C ASP A 240 -14.80 9.85 59.54
N GLY A 241 -14.02 9.93 58.42
CA GLY A 241 -14.37 10.70 57.24
C GLY A 241 -14.02 9.99 55.95
N ASP A 242 -14.06 10.73 54.85
CA ASP A 242 -13.70 10.24 53.50
C ASP A 242 -12.18 10.14 53.30
N LYS A 243 -11.76 9.36 52.31
CA LYS A 243 -10.37 9.25 51.93
C LYS A 243 -10.06 10.28 50.86
N LEU A 244 -8.88 10.88 50.90
CA LEU A 244 -8.30 11.69 49.82
C LEU A 244 -7.18 10.86 49.18
N GLU A 245 -7.23 10.76 47.86
CA GLU A 245 -6.19 10.10 47.06
C GLU A 245 -5.43 11.14 46.25
N PHE A 246 -4.11 11.13 46.32
CA PHE A 246 -3.20 12.01 45.62
C PHE A 246 -2.22 11.19 44.80
N SER A 247 -1.74 11.78 43.72
CA SER A 247 -0.71 11.15 42.92
C SER A 247 0.26 12.21 42.39
N GLU A 248 1.53 11.94 42.53
CA GLU A 248 2.59 12.69 41.87
C GLU A 248 2.60 12.34 40.37
N LYS A 249 2.09 11.17 39.99
CA LYS A 249 1.89 10.74 38.62
C LYS A 249 0.45 11.08 38.18
N HIS A 250 0.23 11.22 36.86
CA HIS A 250 -1.09 11.43 36.29
C HIS A 250 -2.00 10.22 36.58
N ALA A 251 -2.83 10.26 37.58
CA ALA A 251 -3.73 9.17 37.95
C ALA A 251 -5.15 9.66 38.29
N CYS A 252 -6.16 8.90 37.88
CA CYS A 252 -7.57 9.19 38.18
C CYS A 252 -7.86 8.91 39.66
N PRO A 253 -8.39 9.88 40.44
CA PRO A 253 -8.69 9.69 41.86
C PRO A 253 -9.80 8.67 42.11
N ILE A 254 -10.67 8.39 41.11
CA ILE A 254 -11.84 7.52 41.29
C ILE A 254 -11.49 6.04 41.03
N CYS A 255 -10.79 5.74 39.89
CA CYS A 255 -10.56 4.35 39.50
C CYS A 255 -9.07 3.94 39.51
N GLY A 256 -8.16 4.86 39.81
CA GLY A 256 -6.71 4.58 39.84
C GLY A 256 -6.10 4.41 38.44
N PHE A 257 -6.85 4.70 37.36
CA PHE A 257 -6.27 4.70 36.02
C PHE A 257 -5.19 5.76 35.95
N SER A 258 -3.99 5.36 35.58
CA SER A 258 -2.83 6.25 35.55
C SER A 258 -2.20 6.29 34.17
N VAL A 259 -1.77 7.46 33.79
CA VAL A 259 -0.98 7.73 32.58
C VAL A 259 0.45 8.00 33.04
N GLY A 260 1.43 7.30 32.46
CA GLY A 260 2.84 7.52 32.76
C GLY A 260 3.32 8.90 32.33
N GLU A 261 4.65 9.14 32.42
CA GLU A 261 5.22 10.36 31.90
C GLU A 261 4.89 10.56 30.42
N LEU A 262 4.48 11.77 30.04
CA LEU A 262 4.12 12.12 28.69
C LEU A 262 5.38 12.30 27.84
N GLU A 263 5.92 11.20 27.35
CA GLU A 263 7.08 11.17 26.46
C GLU A 263 6.69 10.83 25.03
N PRO A 264 7.42 11.29 23.99
CA PRO A 264 7.10 10.96 22.59
C PRO A 264 7.03 9.46 22.30
N ARG A 265 7.77 8.61 23.04
CA ARG A 265 7.73 7.15 22.86
C ARG A 265 6.38 6.52 23.26
N MET A 266 5.66 7.15 24.19
CA MET A 266 4.32 6.73 24.61
C MET A 266 3.29 6.83 23.48
N PHE A 267 3.48 7.77 22.57
CA PHE A 267 2.62 7.99 21.41
C PHE A 267 3.11 7.29 20.15
N SER A 268 4.04 6.35 20.26
CA SER A 268 4.57 5.58 19.14
C SER A 268 4.00 4.17 19.12
N PHE A 269 3.24 3.84 18.09
CA PHE A 269 2.76 2.48 17.88
C PHE A 269 3.87 1.49 17.43
N ASN A 270 5.09 1.98 17.15
CA ASN A 270 6.29 1.17 16.90
C ASN A 270 7.08 0.88 18.18
N SER A 271 6.69 1.48 19.31
CA SER A 271 7.30 1.28 20.61
C SER A 271 6.42 0.39 21.48
N PRO A 272 6.98 -0.57 22.22
CA PRO A 272 6.21 -1.39 23.16
C PRO A 272 5.47 -0.57 24.23
N PHE A 273 5.94 0.65 24.53
CA PHE A 273 5.33 1.54 25.52
C PHE A 273 4.04 2.21 25.02
N GLY A 274 3.92 2.42 23.69
CA GLY A 274 2.78 3.12 23.11
C GLY A 274 1.88 2.23 22.28
N ALA A 275 2.36 1.08 21.84
CA ALA A 275 1.61 0.17 20.99
C ALA A 275 0.43 -0.47 21.74
N CYS A 276 -0.68 -0.66 21.06
CA CYS A 276 -1.77 -1.48 21.57
C CYS A 276 -1.28 -2.90 21.84
N PRO A 277 -1.41 -3.43 23.08
CA PRO A 277 -0.87 -4.75 23.45
C PRO A 277 -1.59 -5.91 22.76
N THR A 278 -2.78 -5.68 22.18
CA THR A 278 -3.58 -6.71 21.50
C THR A 278 -3.16 -6.92 20.05
N CYS A 279 -2.75 -5.86 19.34
CA CYS A 279 -2.36 -5.91 17.93
C CYS A 279 -0.91 -5.49 17.67
N ASP A 280 -0.12 -5.30 18.73
CA ASP A 280 1.29 -4.87 18.65
C ASP A 280 1.50 -3.62 17.74
N GLY A 281 0.56 -2.68 17.79
CA GLY A 281 0.62 -1.45 17.02
C GLY A 281 0.22 -1.57 15.54
N LEU A 282 -0.34 -2.70 15.12
CA LEU A 282 -0.78 -2.89 13.73
C LEU A 282 -2.16 -2.29 13.45
N GLY A 283 -3.00 -2.08 14.48
CA GLY A 283 -4.38 -1.60 14.35
C GLY A 283 -5.36 -2.66 13.87
N GLN A 284 -4.87 -3.77 13.38
CA GLN A 284 -5.67 -4.88 12.87
C GLN A 284 -5.02 -6.21 13.25
N LYS A 285 -5.83 -7.26 13.27
CA LYS A 285 -5.39 -8.64 13.48
C LYS A 285 -5.74 -9.48 12.26
N LEU A 286 -4.83 -10.36 11.92
CA LEU A 286 -5.11 -11.41 10.95
C LEU A 286 -5.88 -12.52 11.65
N THR A 287 -7.17 -12.65 11.36
CA THR A 287 -8.06 -13.67 11.95
C THR A 287 -8.67 -14.53 10.86
N VAL A 288 -9.18 -15.68 11.22
CA VAL A 288 -9.85 -16.55 10.25
C VAL A 288 -11.17 -15.92 9.81
N ASP A 289 -11.31 -15.71 8.50
CA ASP A 289 -12.55 -15.20 7.89
C ASP A 289 -13.49 -16.37 7.57
N LEU A 290 -14.63 -16.42 8.24
CA LEU A 290 -15.60 -17.48 8.06
C LEU A 290 -16.22 -17.50 6.64
N ASP A 291 -16.29 -16.38 5.95
CA ASP A 291 -16.78 -16.32 4.58
C ASP A 291 -15.75 -16.89 3.58
N LEU A 292 -14.46 -16.87 3.92
CA LEU A 292 -13.41 -17.54 3.15
C LEU A 292 -13.33 -19.04 3.48
N VAL A 293 -13.67 -19.43 4.70
CA VAL A 293 -13.71 -20.83 5.13
C VAL A 293 -14.94 -21.55 4.57
N VAL A 294 -16.10 -20.89 4.57
CA VAL A 294 -17.39 -21.41 4.08
C VAL A 294 -17.98 -20.41 3.06
N PRO A 295 -17.40 -20.31 1.86
CA PRO A 295 -17.79 -19.29 0.87
C PRO A 295 -19.18 -19.55 0.28
N ASP A 296 -19.61 -20.80 0.22
CA ASP A 296 -20.92 -21.21 -0.26
C ASP A 296 -21.69 -21.93 0.86
N LYS A 297 -22.56 -21.19 1.52
CA LYS A 297 -23.36 -21.68 2.64
C LYS A 297 -24.53 -22.57 2.19
N ASP A 298 -24.80 -22.62 0.89
CA ASP A 298 -25.82 -23.51 0.29
C ASP A 298 -25.31 -24.92 0.07
N LYS A 299 -23.98 -25.12 -0.01
CA LYS A 299 -23.36 -26.44 -0.07
C LYS A 299 -23.50 -27.19 1.24
N THR A 300 -23.56 -28.53 1.08
CA THR A 300 -23.54 -29.49 2.19
C THR A 300 -22.08 -29.79 2.60
N LEU A 301 -21.89 -30.39 3.80
CA LEU A 301 -20.57 -30.81 4.23
C LEU A 301 -19.95 -31.87 3.29
N ASN A 302 -20.77 -32.75 2.72
CA ASN A 302 -20.36 -33.76 1.73
C ASN A 302 -19.95 -33.12 0.40
N GLU A 303 -20.54 -32.01 0.02
CA GLU A 303 -20.22 -31.23 -1.19
C GLU A 303 -19.00 -30.28 -1.00
N GLY A 304 -18.36 -30.35 0.16
CA GLY A 304 -17.18 -29.53 0.45
C GLY A 304 -17.50 -28.09 0.86
N ALA A 305 -18.53 -27.87 1.69
CA ALA A 305 -18.85 -26.53 2.22
C ALA A 305 -17.66 -25.90 2.97
N ILE A 306 -16.82 -26.73 3.63
CA ILE A 306 -15.63 -26.28 4.35
C ILE A 306 -14.41 -26.37 3.44
N LEU A 307 -14.06 -25.27 2.85
CA LEU A 307 -13.03 -25.18 1.81
C LEU A 307 -11.62 -25.63 2.24
N PRO A 308 -11.11 -25.30 3.44
CA PRO A 308 -9.78 -25.75 3.90
C PRO A 308 -9.66 -27.28 4.05
N TRP A 309 -10.78 -27.98 4.16
CA TRP A 309 -10.87 -29.42 4.37
C TRP A 309 -11.52 -30.17 3.19
N GLU A 310 -11.60 -29.52 2.03
CA GLU A 310 -12.07 -30.16 0.81
C GLU A 310 -11.16 -31.34 0.43
N PRO A 311 -11.69 -32.51 0.05
CA PRO A 311 -10.91 -33.70 -0.24
C PRO A 311 -10.15 -33.53 -1.56
N THR A 312 -8.88 -33.10 -1.48
CA THR A 312 -8.01 -32.92 -2.66
C THR A 312 -6.86 -33.90 -2.73
N SER A 313 -6.27 -34.27 -1.57
CA SER A 313 -5.09 -35.13 -1.51
C SER A 313 -4.98 -35.97 -0.22
N SER A 314 -5.83 -35.78 0.74
CA SER A 314 -5.80 -36.46 2.05
C SER A 314 -7.21 -36.57 2.62
N ASP A 315 -7.62 -37.78 2.96
CA ASP A 315 -8.91 -38.10 3.63
C ASP A 315 -8.88 -37.80 5.14
N PHE A 316 -7.81 -37.21 5.67
CA PHE A 316 -7.62 -37.01 7.11
C PHE A 316 -8.70 -36.10 7.71
N TYR A 317 -8.80 -34.86 7.23
CA TYR A 317 -9.77 -33.90 7.75
C TYR A 317 -11.23 -34.26 7.40
N PRO A 318 -11.56 -34.72 6.19
CA PRO A 318 -12.89 -35.22 5.88
C PRO A 318 -13.30 -36.36 6.80
N SER A 319 -12.41 -37.30 7.13
CA SER A 319 -12.70 -38.43 8.03
C SER A 319 -12.94 -37.96 9.47
N MET A 320 -12.17 -36.96 9.95
CA MET A 320 -12.39 -36.34 11.25
C MET A 320 -13.75 -35.65 11.31
N LEU A 321 -14.08 -34.86 10.29
CA LEU A 321 -15.35 -34.15 10.21
C LEU A 321 -16.54 -35.12 10.21
N LYS A 322 -16.44 -36.22 9.43
CA LYS A 322 -17.45 -37.28 9.40
C LYS A 322 -17.67 -37.85 10.79
N ARG A 323 -16.58 -38.18 11.51
CA ARG A 323 -16.68 -38.75 12.85
C ARG A 323 -17.32 -37.79 13.87
N VAL A 324 -17.00 -36.51 13.81
CA VAL A 324 -17.62 -35.46 14.62
C VAL A 324 -19.13 -35.38 14.34
N CYS A 325 -19.50 -35.36 13.05
CA CYS A 325 -20.89 -35.34 12.63
C CYS A 325 -21.69 -36.58 13.13
N GLU A 326 -21.08 -37.76 13.14
CA GLU A 326 -21.68 -38.96 13.74
C GLU A 326 -21.94 -38.81 15.23
N VAL A 327 -20.94 -38.36 15.99
CA VAL A 327 -21.00 -38.20 17.45
C VAL A 327 -22.05 -37.15 17.86
N TYR A 328 -22.13 -36.04 17.12
CA TYR A 328 -23.06 -34.94 17.44
C TYR A 328 -24.39 -35.00 16.65
N LYS A 329 -24.62 -36.08 15.87
CA LYS A 329 -25.81 -36.31 15.06
C LYS A 329 -26.08 -35.14 14.08
N ILE A 330 -25.02 -34.67 13.44
CA ILE A 330 -25.08 -33.60 12.42
C ILE A 330 -25.31 -34.26 11.05
N ASN A 331 -26.34 -33.85 10.33
CA ASN A 331 -26.59 -34.35 9.00
C ASN A 331 -25.66 -33.66 7.98
N MET A 332 -24.78 -34.44 7.37
CA MET A 332 -23.79 -33.94 6.41
C MET A 332 -24.38 -33.60 5.03
N ASP A 333 -25.59 -34.06 4.71
CA ASP A 333 -26.28 -33.75 3.47
C ASP A 333 -27.22 -32.54 3.57
N LYS A 334 -27.22 -31.87 4.72
CA LYS A 334 -27.97 -30.64 4.94
C LYS A 334 -27.08 -29.41 4.59
N PRO A 335 -27.62 -28.42 3.83
CA PRO A 335 -26.91 -27.19 3.54
C PRO A 335 -26.36 -26.54 4.80
N PHE A 336 -25.12 -26.01 4.75
CA PHE A 336 -24.45 -25.46 5.92
C PHE A 336 -25.27 -24.35 6.59
N LYS A 337 -25.94 -23.49 5.82
CA LYS A 337 -26.82 -22.45 6.36
C LYS A 337 -28.00 -22.95 7.17
N LYS A 338 -28.46 -24.16 6.88
CA LYS A 338 -29.61 -24.81 7.56
C LYS A 338 -29.20 -25.62 8.80
N LEU A 339 -27.93 -25.76 9.11
CA LEU A 339 -27.42 -26.32 10.37
C LEU A 339 -27.76 -25.35 11.50
N THR A 340 -28.02 -25.90 12.71
CA THR A 340 -28.23 -25.06 13.88
C THR A 340 -26.95 -24.35 14.27
N GLU A 341 -27.06 -23.22 14.94
CA GLU A 341 -25.91 -22.44 15.40
C GLU A 341 -24.95 -23.31 16.25
N ARG A 342 -25.51 -24.12 17.17
CA ARG A 342 -24.71 -25.06 17.97
C ARG A 342 -23.93 -26.06 17.10
N GLN A 343 -24.57 -26.61 16.05
CA GLN A 343 -23.91 -27.55 15.14
C GLN A 343 -22.79 -26.85 14.34
N ARG A 344 -23.02 -25.63 13.86
CA ARG A 344 -22.00 -24.83 13.16
C ARG A 344 -20.83 -24.50 14.09
N ASN A 345 -21.12 -24.12 15.33
CA ASN A 345 -20.08 -23.80 16.32
C ASN A 345 -19.20 -25.00 16.67
N ILE A 346 -19.79 -26.22 16.80
CA ILE A 346 -19.00 -27.44 17.01
C ILE A 346 -18.03 -27.68 15.83
N ILE A 347 -18.50 -27.51 14.60
CA ILE A 347 -17.67 -27.71 13.39
C ILE A 347 -16.58 -26.63 13.33
N LEU A 348 -16.92 -25.38 13.55
CA LEU A 348 -16.01 -24.24 13.37
C LEU A 348 -15.03 -24.11 14.54
N TYR A 349 -15.49 -24.24 15.78
CA TYR A 349 -14.70 -23.92 16.99
C TYR A 349 -14.38 -25.13 17.88
N GLY A 350 -14.89 -26.33 17.52
CA GLY A 350 -14.51 -27.57 18.19
C GLY A 350 -15.50 -28.10 19.24
N SER A 351 -15.12 -29.21 19.87
CA SER A 351 -15.94 -29.94 20.85
C SER A 351 -15.75 -29.48 22.30
N GLY A 352 -14.93 -28.46 22.53
CA GLY A 352 -14.47 -28.14 23.89
C GLY A 352 -13.67 -29.31 24.49
N ASP A 353 -13.81 -29.58 25.79
CA ASP A 353 -13.08 -30.63 26.49
C ASP A 353 -13.59 -32.04 26.18
N LYS A 354 -14.63 -32.20 25.37
CA LYS A 354 -15.20 -33.51 25.06
C LYS A 354 -14.28 -34.28 24.10
N GLU A 355 -13.73 -35.38 24.61
CA GLU A 355 -12.90 -36.29 23.85
C GLU A 355 -13.73 -37.17 22.90
N ILE A 356 -13.19 -37.35 21.69
CA ILE A 356 -13.77 -38.17 20.62
C ILE A 356 -12.72 -39.15 20.13
N GLU A 357 -13.11 -40.43 20.00
CA GLU A 357 -12.27 -41.46 19.42
C GLU A 357 -12.28 -41.32 17.87
N PHE A 358 -11.11 -41.00 17.29
CA PHE A 358 -10.88 -40.96 15.85
C PHE A 358 -10.09 -42.18 15.38
N THR A 359 -10.48 -42.74 14.24
CA THR A 359 -9.76 -43.84 13.59
C THR A 359 -9.10 -43.31 12.33
N PHE A 360 -7.77 -43.40 12.27
CA PHE A 360 -6.98 -42.95 11.13
C PHE A 360 -6.45 -44.18 10.39
N LYS A 361 -6.54 -44.20 9.04
CA LYS A 361 -5.94 -45.22 8.19
C LYS A 361 -4.58 -44.72 7.67
N SER A 362 -3.53 -45.51 7.89
CA SER A 362 -2.21 -45.22 7.31
C SER A 362 -2.23 -45.53 5.82
N LYS A 363 -1.26 -45.00 5.04
CA LYS A 363 -1.08 -45.32 3.62
C LYS A 363 -0.92 -46.83 3.36
N PHE A 364 -0.59 -47.62 4.39
CA PHE A 364 -0.41 -49.07 4.33
C PHE A 364 -1.62 -49.83 4.92
N GLY A 365 -2.79 -49.18 5.11
CA GLY A 365 -4.03 -49.80 5.54
C GLY A 365 -4.13 -50.10 7.04
N GLN A 366 -3.12 -49.76 7.87
CA GLN A 366 -3.21 -49.95 9.30
C GLN A 366 -4.11 -48.88 9.95
N GLU A 367 -5.06 -49.31 10.77
CA GLU A 367 -5.93 -48.42 11.54
C GLU A 367 -5.26 -48.07 12.89
N ARG A 368 -5.20 -46.79 13.17
CA ARG A 368 -4.76 -46.24 14.47
C ARG A 368 -5.90 -45.46 15.10
N LYS A 369 -6.22 -45.80 16.34
CA LYS A 369 -7.23 -45.09 17.13
C LYS A 369 -6.53 -44.07 18.03
N ARG A 370 -7.07 -42.88 18.11
CA ARG A 370 -6.62 -41.79 18.99
C ARG A 370 -7.82 -41.05 19.56
N THR A 371 -7.86 -40.96 20.87
CA THR A 371 -8.88 -40.21 21.61
C THR A 371 -8.34 -38.81 21.90
N MET A 372 -9.03 -37.78 21.43
CA MET A 372 -8.66 -36.40 21.63
C MET A 372 -9.87 -35.49 21.44
N PRO A 373 -9.88 -34.25 21.99
CA PRO A 373 -10.90 -33.27 21.67
C PRO A 373 -10.78 -32.84 20.21
N PHE A 374 -11.91 -32.49 19.62
CA PHE A 374 -11.96 -31.94 18.28
C PHE A 374 -11.71 -30.43 18.34
N GLU A 375 -10.61 -29.96 17.75
CA GLU A 375 -10.19 -28.57 17.85
C GLU A 375 -11.07 -27.57 17.06
N GLY A 376 -11.77 -28.06 16.01
CA GLY A 376 -12.53 -27.19 15.10
C GLY A 376 -11.72 -26.66 13.91
N VAL A 377 -12.43 -26.11 12.92
CA VAL A 377 -11.80 -25.61 11.68
C VAL A 377 -11.00 -24.35 11.94
N VAL A 378 -11.57 -23.38 12.67
CA VAL A 378 -10.95 -22.07 12.96
C VAL A 378 -9.66 -22.23 13.76
N PRO A 379 -9.64 -22.87 14.94
CA PRO A 379 -8.41 -23.09 15.69
C PRO A 379 -7.37 -23.92 14.92
N ASN A 380 -7.81 -24.86 14.08
CA ASN A 380 -6.89 -25.63 13.22
C ASN A 380 -6.15 -24.75 12.22
N ILE A 381 -6.85 -23.80 11.55
CA ILE A 381 -6.25 -22.86 10.61
C ILE A 381 -5.27 -21.95 11.35
N GLU A 382 -5.67 -21.35 12.49
CA GLU A 382 -4.82 -20.48 13.31
C GLU A 382 -3.56 -21.19 13.77
N ARG A 383 -3.69 -22.38 14.36
CA ARG A 383 -2.54 -23.17 14.80
C ARG A 383 -1.59 -23.50 13.65
N ARG A 384 -2.11 -23.94 12.51
CA ARG A 384 -1.29 -24.26 11.32
C ARG A 384 -0.62 -23.04 10.74
N TYR A 385 -1.22 -21.88 10.83
CA TYR A 385 -0.62 -20.62 10.41
C TYR A 385 0.53 -20.21 11.33
N HIS A 386 0.34 -20.29 12.64
CA HIS A 386 1.34 -19.83 13.61
C HIS A 386 2.45 -20.86 13.90
N GLU A 387 2.13 -22.15 13.97
CA GLU A 387 3.05 -23.18 14.48
C GLU A 387 3.70 -24.03 13.38
N SER A 388 3.23 -23.97 12.14
CA SER A 388 3.78 -24.81 11.07
C SER A 388 5.20 -24.37 10.68
N PRO A 389 6.18 -25.28 10.65
CA PRO A 389 7.52 -25.00 10.15
C PRO A 389 7.57 -24.80 8.63
N SER A 390 6.53 -25.23 7.89
CA SER A 390 6.44 -25.14 6.44
C SER A 390 5.83 -23.81 6.01
N GLU A 391 6.60 -23.00 5.29
CA GLU A 391 6.15 -21.74 4.68
C GLU A 391 4.95 -21.96 3.74
N TYR A 392 4.99 -23.02 2.94
CA TYR A 392 3.88 -23.42 2.06
C TYR A 392 2.56 -23.64 2.84
N VAL A 393 2.62 -24.28 4.01
CA VAL A 393 1.42 -24.50 4.84
C VAL A 393 0.91 -23.18 5.41
N ARG A 394 1.81 -22.30 5.86
CA ARG A 394 1.44 -20.96 6.35
C ARG A 394 0.78 -20.14 5.25
N GLU A 395 1.35 -20.09 4.05
CA GLU A 395 0.75 -19.40 2.89
C GLU A 395 -0.63 -19.97 2.52
N MET A 396 -0.77 -21.32 2.58
CA MET A 396 -2.08 -21.93 2.34
C MET A 396 -3.13 -21.53 3.37
N MET A 397 -2.76 -21.45 4.65
CA MET A 397 -3.67 -21.07 5.73
C MET A 397 -4.02 -19.58 5.65
N GLN A 398 -3.05 -18.75 5.29
CA GLN A 398 -3.25 -17.30 5.11
C GLN A 398 -4.37 -16.96 4.10
N LYS A 399 -4.65 -17.83 3.13
CA LYS A 399 -5.76 -17.65 2.18
C LYS A 399 -7.16 -17.66 2.81
N TYR A 400 -7.27 -18.18 4.04
CA TYR A 400 -8.51 -18.25 4.80
C TYR A 400 -8.56 -17.21 5.93
N MET A 401 -7.55 -16.34 5.99
CA MET A 401 -7.46 -15.29 6.99
C MET A 401 -7.77 -13.94 6.37
N GLY A 402 -8.47 -13.11 7.11
CA GLY A 402 -8.80 -11.72 6.77
C GLY A 402 -8.26 -10.77 7.82
N GLU A 403 -7.98 -9.55 7.42
CA GLU A 403 -7.61 -8.47 8.33
C GLU A 403 -8.88 -7.93 9.00
N GLN A 404 -8.93 -8.01 10.32
CA GLN A 404 -10.02 -7.43 11.12
C GLN A 404 -9.48 -6.30 11.99
N VAL A 405 -10.24 -5.23 12.11
CA VAL A 405 -9.91 -4.11 12.99
C VAL A 405 -9.76 -4.62 14.43
N CYS A 406 -8.71 -4.19 15.11
CA CYS A 406 -8.44 -4.59 16.47
C CYS A 406 -9.55 -4.10 17.41
N GLU A 407 -10.20 -5.01 18.13
CA GLU A 407 -11.31 -4.71 19.05
C GLU A 407 -10.90 -3.82 20.24
N THR A 408 -9.62 -3.82 20.59
CA THR A 408 -9.12 -3.05 21.74
C THR A 408 -8.81 -1.61 21.39
N CYS A 409 -8.16 -1.35 20.26
CA CYS A 409 -7.77 0.00 19.86
C CYS A 409 -8.62 0.55 18.69
N HIS A 410 -9.58 -0.23 18.19
CA HIS A 410 -10.47 0.16 17.11
C HIS A 410 -9.75 0.73 15.87
N GLY A 411 -8.56 0.17 15.56
CA GLY A 411 -7.75 0.62 14.43
C GLY A 411 -6.71 1.71 14.77
N GLN A 412 -6.76 2.33 15.94
CA GLN A 412 -5.91 3.47 16.31
C GLN A 412 -4.47 3.08 16.71
N ARG A 413 -4.14 1.78 16.75
CA ARG A 413 -2.79 1.22 16.93
C ARG A 413 -2.13 1.46 18.29
N LEU A 414 -2.62 2.37 19.09
CA LEU A 414 -2.02 2.82 20.35
C LEU A 414 -2.66 2.18 21.57
N SER A 415 -1.93 2.22 22.69
CA SER A 415 -2.41 1.79 24.00
C SER A 415 -3.52 2.71 24.50
N ARG A 416 -4.29 2.21 25.47
CA ARG A 416 -5.39 2.98 26.06
C ARG A 416 -4.89 4.23 26.79
N GLU A 417 -3.72 4.15 27.40
CA GLU A 417 -3.07 5.26 28.08
C GLU A 417 -2.71 6.38 27.09
N ALA A 418 -2.10 6.03 25.96
CA ALA A 418 -1.76 7.00 24.91
C ALA A 418 -3.00 7.66 24.30
N LEU A 419 -4.07 6.90 24.09
CA LEU A 419 -5.33 7.40 23.54
C LEU A 419 -6.15 8.22 24.56
N SER A 420 -5.76 8.21 25.83
CA SER A 420 -6.40 8.99 26.89
C SER A 420 -5.82 10.41 27.02
N VAL A 421 -4.86 10.79 26.18
CA VAL A 421 -4.25 12.12 26.16
C VAL A 421 -4.83 12.94 25.01
N TYR A 422 -5.29 14.15 25.32
CA TYR A 422 -5.97 15.04 24.38
C TYR A 422 -5.23 16.37 24.20
N VAL A 423 -5.27 16.87 22.99
CA VAL A 423 -4.86 18.25 22.65
C VAL A 423 -6.05 18.90 21.96
N ALA A 424 -6.51 20.05 22.47
CA ALA A 424 -7.68 20.77 21.94
C ALA A 424 -8.88 19.84 21.63
N GLY A 425 -9.18 18.93 22.57
CA GLY A 425 -10.36 18.05 22.51
C GLY A 425 -10.23 16.80 21.63
N LYS A 426 -9.08 16.54 21.01
CA LYS A 426 -8.85 15.32 20.21
C LYS A 426 -7.64 14.54 20.73
N ASN A 427 -7.74 13.21 20.76
CA ASN A 427 -6.60 12.33 20.97
C ASN A 427 -5.81 12.12 19.68
N ILE A 428 -4.59 11.57 19.78
CA ILE A 428 -3.71 11.38 18.63
C ILE A 428 -4.29 10.40 17.60
N GLY A 429 -5.05 9.38 18.03
CA GLY A 429 -5.73 8.44 17.15
C GLY A 429 -6.76 9.13 16.26
N GLU A 430 -7.61 9.95 16.86
CA GLU A 430 -8.65 10.72 16.15
C GLU A 430 -8.06 11.71 15.14
N VAL A 431 -6.94 12.33 15.47
CA VAL A 431 -6.27 13.27 14.56
C VAL A 431 -5.68 12.55 13.34
N VAL A 432 -5.06 11.38 13.52
CA VAL A 432 -4.49 10.66 12.38
C VAL A 432 -5.53 9.94 11.52
N GLU A 433 -6.74 9.76 12.01
CA GLU A 433 -7.89 9.29 11.22
C GLU A 433 -8.42 10.36 10.26
N GLN A 434 -8.15 11.63 10.53
CA GLN A 434 -8.55 12.72 9.66
C GLN A 434 -7.83 12.66 8.30
N SER A 435 -8.51 13.19 7.28
CA SER A 435 -7.88 13.49 6.00
C SER A 435 -6.83 14.61 6.16
N ILE A 436 -5.87 14.66 5.24
CA ILE A 436 -4.84 15.70 5.23
C ILE A 436 -5.47 17.10 5.26
N LYS A 437 -6.56 17.29 4.50
CA LYS A 437 -7.32 18.56 4.47
C LYS A 437 -7.92 18.90 5.82
N GLU A 438 -8.60 17.96 6.46
CA GLU A 438 -9.23 18.16 7.77
C GLU A 438 -8.18 18.38 8.86
N ALA A 439 -7.07 17.63 8.84
CA ALA A 439 -5.98 17.80 9.77
C ALA A 439 -5.31 19.18 9.61
N LEU A 440 -5.14 19.67 8.37
CA LEU A 440 -4.63 21.02 8.11
C LEU A 440 -5.53 22.08 8.71
N ILE A 441 -6.84 22.01 8.44
CA ILE A 441 -7.84 22.94 8.99
C ILE A 441 -7.84 22.88 10.54
N TYR A 442 -7.73 21.68 11.11
CA TYR A 442 -7.68 21.50 12.57
C TYR A 442 -6.47 22.20 13.19
N TYR A 443 -5.26 21.99 12.63
CA TYR A 443 -4.05 22.58 13.17
C TYR A 443 -3.89 24.08 12.89
N GLU A 444 -4.48 24.60 11.81
CA GLU A 444 -4.51 26.05 11.53
C GLU A 444 -5.44 26.82 12.48
N ASN A 445 -6.50 26.17 12.97
CA ASN A 445 -7.52 26.80 13.83
C ASN A 445 -7.48 26.26 15.27
N ILE A 446 -6.40 25.63 15.69
CA ILE A 446 -6.30 25.06 17.02
C ILE A 446 -6.28 26.15 18.10
N GLU A 447 -7.19 26.08 19.05
CA GLU A 447 -7.26 27.00 20.19
C GLU A 447 -6.43 26.44 21.35
N LEU A 448 -5.42 27.18 21.76
CA LEU A 448 -4.49 26.83 22.85
C LEU A 448 -4.40 27.96 23.86
N SER A 449 -4.04 27.64 25.10
CA SER A 449 -3.64 28.64 26.08
C SER A 449 -2.39 29.41 25.61
N GLU A 450 -2.13 30.63 26.13
CA GLU A 450 -0.93 31.40 25.77
C GLU A 450 0.36 30.62 26.01
N GLN A 451 0.42 29.88 27.10
CA GLN A 451 1.59 29.04 27.43
C GLN A 451 1.75 27.89 26.44
N ASP A 452 0.67 27.14 26.17
CA ASP A 452 0.70 26.00 25.24
C ASP A 452 1.02 26.46 23.82
N ALA A 453 0.48 27.62 23.41
CA ALA A 453 0.77 28.23 22.11
C ALA A 453 2.26 28.55 21.93
N GLN A 454 2.93 29.09 22.97
CA GLN A 454 4.36 29.35 22.95
C GLN A 454 5.19 28.06 22.84
N ILE A 455 4.81 27.00 23.56
CA ILE A 455 5.48 25.69 23.51
C ILE A 455 5.28 25.04 22.13
N ALA A 456 4.07 25.10 21.60
CA ALA A 456 3.68 24.40 20.39
C ALA A 456 4.07 25.12 19.09
N HIS A 457 4.39 26.40 19.14
CA HIS A 457 4.56 27.28 17.97
C HIS A 457 5.44 26.67 16.84
N LEU A 458 6.63 26.22 17.18
CA LEU A 458 7.55 25.63 16.18
C LEU A 458 7.04 24.25 15.68
N ILE A 459 6.44 23.45 16.56
CA ILE A 459 5.91 22.14 16.22
C ILE A 459 4.72 22.29 15.26
N LEU A 460 3.78 23.18 15.57
CA LEU A 460 2.61 23.46 14.73
C LEU A 460 3.01 24.01 13.37
N LYS A 461 4.03 24.88 13.30
CA LYS A 461 4.57 25.38 12.04
C LYS A 461 5.07 24.26 11.13
N GLU A 462 5.78 23.28 11.68
CA GLU A 462 6.25 22.12 10.91
C GLU A 462 5.10 21.23 10.46
N ILE A 463 4.14 20.94 11.35
CA ILE A 463 2.97 20.13 11.03
C ILE A 463 2.15 20.78 9.90
N THR A 464 1.77 22.05 10.05
CA THR A 464 0.96 22.77 9.06
C THR A 464 1.67 22.93 7.73
N SER A 465 2.98 23.20 7.73
CA SER A 465 3.78 23.29 6.51
C SER A 465 3.79 21.98 5.73
N ARG A 466 4.03 20.84 6.40
CA ARG A 466 4.05 19.52 5.78
C ARG A 466 2.68 19.09 5.27
N LEU A 467 1.61 19.35 6.05
CA LEU A 467 0.23 19.10 5.63
C LEU A 467 -0.16 19.96 4.41
N ALA A 468 0.24 21.22 4.38
CA ALA A 468 0.02 22.10 3.24
C ALA A 468 0.71 21.60 1.97
N PHE A 469 1.94 21.07 2.06
CA PHE A 469 2.61 20.47 0.91
C PHE A 469 1.87 19.23 0.39
N LEU A 470 1.41 18.36 1.26
CA LEU A 470 0.62 17.18 0.86
C LEU A 470 -0.71 17.60 0.20
N ASN A 471 -1.35 18.64 0.72
CA ASN A 471 -2.57 19.21 0.13
C ASN A 471 -2.28 19.80 -1.27
N ASN A 472 -1.16 20.49 -1.45
CA ASN A 472 -0.79 21.13 -2.72
C ASN A 472 -0.43 20.13 -3.82
N VAL A 473 0.09 18.94 -3.47
CA VAL A 473 0.34 17.88 -4.46
C VAL A 473 -0.89 17.00 -4.74
N GLY A 474 -2.09 17.43 -4.31
CA GLY A 474 -3.35 16.74 -4.60
C GLY A 474 -3.58 15.46 -3.79
N LEU A 475 -3.07 15.40 -2.55
CA LEU A 475 -3.26 14.27 -1.63
C LEU A 475 -4.18 14.61 -0.45
N ASP A 476 -4.95 15.67 -0.56
CA ASP A 476 -5.85 16.24 0.44
C ASP A 476 -6.87 15.23 1.01
N TYR A 477 -7.27 14.25 0.20
CA TYR A 477 -8.24 13.21 0.54
C TYR A 477 -7.67 12.03 1.35
N LEU A 478 -6.34 11.85 1.39
CA LEU A 478 -5.72 10.74 2.14
C LEU A 478 -5.81 10.97 3.64
N THR A 479 -6.08 9.90 4.40
CA THR A 479 -6.00 9.94 5.86
C THR A 479 -4.57 9.72 6.33
N LEU A 480 -4.19 10.35 7.43
CA LEU A 480 -2.83 10.28 7.98
C LEU A 480 -2.46 8.86 8.46
N ASN A 481 -3.44 8.07 8.92
CA ASN A 481 -3.25 6.70 9.37
C ASN A 481 -3.25 5.66 8.24
N ARG A 482 -3.50 6.07 6.99
CA ARG A 482 -3.55 5.15 5.85
C ARG A 482 -2.22 4.43 5.70
N SER A 483 -2.29 3.10 5.59
CA SER A 483 -1.10 2.26 5.41
C SER A 483 -0.41 2.55 4.07
N SER A 484 0.91 2.71 4.09
CA SER A 484 1.70 2.95 2.87
C SER A 484 1.61 1.81 1.85
N GLY A 485 1.35 0.59 2.30
CA GLY A 485 1.15 -0.57 1.42
C GLY A 485 -0.14 -0.54 0.59
N THR A 486 -1.09 0.33 0.93
CA THR A 486 -2.37 0.51 0.22
C THR A 486 -2.36 1.69 -0.76
N LEU A 487 -1.24 2.43 -0.82
CA LEU A 487 -1.10 3.57 -1.71
C LEU A 487 -0.84 3.12 -3.16
N SER A 488 -1.39 3.84 -4.10
CA SER A 488 -1.00 3.72 -5.51
C SER A 488 0.45 4.21 -5.71
N GLY A 489 1.08 3.81 -6.82
CA GLY A 489 2.44 4.26 -7.15
C GLY A 489 2.56 5.78 -7.19
N GLY A 490 1.58 6.46 -7.81
CA GLY A 490 1.53 7.92 -7.90
C GLY A 490 1.30 8.60 -6.53
N GLU A 491 0.43 8.06 -5.67
CA GLU A 491 0.24 8.58 -4.30
C GLU A 491 1.54 8.51 -3.49
N ALA A 492 2.22 7.36 -3.51
CA ALA A 492 3.49 7.17 -2.80
C ALA A 492 4.60 8.10 -3.32
N GLN A 493 4.66 8.32 -4.63
CA GLN A 493 5.61 9.24 -5.26
C GLN A 493 5.35 10.69 -4.83
N ARG A 494 4.09 11.14 -4.84
CA ARG A 494 3.72 12.49 -4.40
C ARG A 494 3.96 12.71 -2.91
N ILE A 495 3.78 11.70 -2.07
CA ILE A 495 4.17 11.78 -0.65
C ILE A 495 5.67 12.04 -0.52
N ARG A 496 6.52 11.32 -1.27
CA ARG A 496 7.97 11.57 -1.27
C ARG A 496 8.30 12.98 -1.79
N LEU A 497 7.63 13.40 -2.87
CA LEU A 497 7.79 14.75 -3.40
C LEU A 497 7.47 15.81 -2.35
N ALA A 498 6.33 15.71 -1.67
CA ALA A 498 5.93 16.63 -0.62
C ALA A 498 6.92 16.64 0.55
N THR A 499 7.46 15.48 0.93
CA THR A 499 8.47 15.36 2.00
C THR A 499 9.77 16.07 1.60
N GLN A 500 10.21 15.95 0.34
CA GLN A 500 11.41 16.62 -0.15
C GLN A 500 11.25 18.15 -0.24
N ILE A 501 10.08 18.62 -0.67
CA ILE A 501 9.74 20.05 -0.70
C ILE A 501 9.78 20.64 0.72
N GLY A 502 9.21 19.89 1.68
CA GLY A 502 9.22 20.27 3.09
C GLY A 502 10.62 20.53 3.66
N SER A 503 11.65 19.88 3.10
CA SER A 503 13.05 20.09 3.50
C SER A 503 13.63 21.45 3.08
N ARG A 504 12.98 22.14 2.11
CA ARG A 504 13.40 23.43 1.54
C ARG A 504 14.87 23.48 1.11
N LEU A 505 15.40 22.37 0.62
CA LEU A 505 16.76 22.32 0.10
C LEU A 505 16.87 23.20 -1.16
N SER A 506 18.02 23.85 -1.33
CA SER A 506 18.34 24.67 -2.50
C SER A 506 19.64 24.18 -3.14
N GLY A 507 19.79 24.41 -4.45
CA GLY A 507 20.97 23.99 -5.21
C GLY A 507 21.05 22.49 -5.46
N VAL A 508 19.95 21.76 -5.34
CA VAL A 508 19.83 20.32 -5.54
C VAL A 508 19.32 20.01 -6.96
N LEU A 509 19.74 18.87 -7.50
CA LEU A 509 19.19 18.29 -8.73
C LEU A 509 18.13 17.26 -8.35
N TYR A 510 16.87 17.54 -8.66
CA TYR A 510 15.79 16.59 -8.51
C TYR A 510 15.52 15.88 -9.84
N VAL A 511 15.42 14.56 -9.82
CA VAL A 511 15.05 13.75 -10.98
C VAL A 511 13.75 13.01 -10.66
N LEU A 512 12.68 13.30 -11.39
CA LEU A 512 11.34 12.78 -11.16
C LEU A 512 10.88 11.91 -12.35
N ASP A 513 10.20 10.80 -12.04
CA ASP A 513 9.65 9.87 -13.02
C ASP A 513 8.12 9.97 -13.05
N GLU A 514 7.59 10.61 -14.08
CA GLU A 514 6.16 10.75 -14.37
C GLU A 514 5.30 11.14 -13.12
N PRO A 515 5.57 12.28 -12.47
CA PRO A 515 4.88 12.65 -11.24
C PRO A 515 3.38 12.98 -11.44
N SER A 516 2.92 13.22 -12.66
CA SER A 516 1.51 13.48 -13.01
C SER A 516 0.64 12.21 -13.07
N ILE A 517 1.23 11.02 -12.93
CA ILE A 517 0.53 9.74 -13.03
C ILE A 517 -0.68 9.65 -12.09
N GLY A 518 -1.83 9.21 -12.66
CA GLY A 518 -3.06 9.02 -11.92
C GLY A 518 -3.68 10.31 -11.38
N LEU A 519 -3.25 11.47 -11.88
CA LEU A 519 -3.82 12.76 -11.52
C LEU A 519 -4.93 13.17 -12.49
N HIS A 520 -6.01 13.69 -11.93
CA HIS A 520 -6.94 14.51 -12.68
C HIS A 520 -6.29 15.85 -13.05
N GLN A 521 -6.70 16.47 -14.17
CA GLN A 521 -6.09 17.72 -14.67
C GLN A 521 -6.07 18.83 -13.59
N ARG A 522 -7.12 18.95 -12.80
CA ARG A 522 -7.18 19.89 -11.66
C ARG A 522 -6.02 19.71 -10.66
N ASP A 523 -5.69 18.45 -10.35
CA ASP A 523 -4.63 18.15 -9.40
C ASP A 523 -3.26 18.26 -10.06
N ASN A 524 -3.16 18.05 -11.37
CA ASN A 524 -1.96 18.26 -12.17
C ASN A 524 -1.54 19.74 -12.21
N ASP A 525 -2.50 20.68 -12.32
CA ASP A 525 -2.22 22.12 -12.25
C ASP A 525 -1.54 22.50 -10.92
N ARG A 526 -1.97 21.91 -9.80
CA ARG A 526 -1.35 22.10 -8.48
C ARG A 526 0.07 21.53 -8.42
N LEU A 527 0.26 20.34 -8.99
CA LEU A 527 1.58 19.69 -9.07
C LEU A 527 2.56 20.55 -9.87
N ILE A 528 2.17 21.06 -11.05
CA ILE A 528 2.99 21.95 -11.90
C ILE A 528 3.41 23.19 -11.10
N HIS A 529 2.48 23.83 -10.39
CA HIS A 529 2.79 24.98 -9.55
C HIS A 529 3.82 24.63 -8.48
N THR A 530 3.68 23.48 -7.83
CA THR A 530 4.61 22.97 -6.83
C THR A 530 6.02 22.72 -7.39
N LEU A 531 6.12 22.14 -8.60
CA LEU A 531 7.42 21.96 -9.28
C LEU A 531 8.07 23.32 -9.63
N GLN A 532 7.28 24.31 -10.03
CA GLN A 532 7.77 25.68 -10.28
C GLN A 532 8.28 26.34 -8.99
N GLU A 533 7.57 26.18 -7.85
CA GLU A 533 8.06 26.67 -6.55
C GLU A 533 9.41 26.03 -6.17
N MET A 534 9.57 24.72 -6.40
CA MET A 534 10.85 24.03 -6.15
C MET A 534 11.98 24.61 -7.02
N ARG A 535 11.73 24.88 -8.30
CA ARG A 535 12.66 25.54 -9.20
C ARG A 535 13.05 26.92 -8.66
N ASP A 536 12.06 27.70 -8.26
CA ASP A 536 12.25 29.09 -7.79
C ASP A 536 13.05 29.18 -6.49
N LEU A 537 13.14 28.08 -5.71
CA LEU A 537 14.09 27.94 -4.61
C LEU A 537 15.56 27.76 -5.06
N GLY A 538 15.84 27.76 -6.36
CA GLY A 538 17.19 27.60 -6.91
C GLY A 538 17.59 26.14 -7.15
N ASN A 539 16.62 25.25 -7.36
CA ASN A 539 16.87 23.85 -7.70
C ASN A 539 16.78 23.62 -9.21
N THR A 540 17.45 22.58 -9.67
CA THR A 540 17.31 22.07 -11.03
C THR A 540 16.38 20.84 -10.99
N LEU A 541 15.32 20.83 -11.78
CA LEU A 541 14.39 19.72 -11.87
C LEU A 541 14.49 19.06 -13.26
N ILE A 542 14.74 17.77 -13.28
CA ILE A 542 14.61 16.93 -14.49
C ILE A 542 13.40 16.04 -14.28
N VAL A 543 12.40 16.20 -15.14
CA VAL A 543 11.13 15.47 -15.04
C VAL A 543 10.95 14.65 -16.30
N VAL A 544 10.86 13.33 -16.18
CA VAL A 544 10.43 12.47 -17.29
C VAL A 544 8.90 12.54 -17.35
N GLU A 545 8.33 13.03 -18.44
CA GLU A 545 6.89 13.28 -18.53
C GLU A 545 6.32 13.12 -19.93
N HIS A 546 5.02 12.85 -19.94
CA HIS A 546 4.20 12.71 -21.16
C HIS A 546 3.00 13.64 -21.16
N ASP A 547 2.70 14.30 -20.05
CA ASP A 547 1.58 15.22 -19.91
C ASP A 547 1.80 16.53 -20.68
N GLU A 548 0.80 16.92 -21.48
CA GLU A 548 0.86 18.12 -22.34
C GLU A 548 1.06 19.40 -21.52
N ASP A 549 0.32 19.56 -20.40
CA ASP A 549 0.36 20.77 -19.59
C ASP A 549 1.72 20.94 -18.89
N THR A 550 2.28 19.84 -18.38
CA THR A 550 3.61 19.81 -17.76
C THR A 550 4.71 20.14 -18.79
N MET A 551 4.61 19.59 -20.00
CA MET A 551 5.55 19.90 -21.10
C MET A 551 5.50 21.38 -21.52
N ILE A 552 4.31 21.96 -21.58
CA ILE A 552 4.12 23.38 -21.93
C ILE A 552 4.62 24.30 -20.82
N ALA A 553 4.47 23.91 -19.55
CA ALA A 553 4.91 24.67 -18.40
C ALA A 553 6.43 24.60 -18.14
N ALA A 554 7.15 23.71 -18.85
CA ALA A 554 8.59 23.55 -18.70
C ALA A 554 9.36 24.76 -19.22
N ASP A 555 10.49 25.09 -18.56
CA ASP A 555 11.44 26.09 -19.06
C ASP A 555 12.26 25.52 -20.22
N TYR A 556 12.59 24.23 -20.16
CA TYR A 556 13.39 23.52 -21.14
C TYR A 556 12.81 22.13 -21.41
N LEU A 557 12.65 21.78 -22.67
CA LEU A 557 12.09 20.50 -23.12
C LEU A 557 13.15 19.73 -23.91
N VAL A 558 13.28 18.43 -23.64
CA VAL A 558 14.18 17.51 -24.35
C VAL A 558 13.34 16.36 -24.90
N ASP A 559 13.27 16.24 -26.22
CA ASP A 559 12.57 15.14 -26.90
C ASP A 559 13.57 14.07 -27.34
N ILE A 560 13.37 12.85 -26.82
CA ILE A 560 14.26 11.71 -27.04
C ILE A 560 13.55 10.70 -27.95
N GLY A 561 14.22 10.32 -29.01
CA GLY A 561 13.65 9.45 -30.04
C GLY A 561 14.71 9.02 -31.05
N PRO A 562 14.35 8.99 -32.37
CA PRO A 562 13.00 9.20 -32.96
C PRO A 562 12.02 8.06 -32.72
N GLY A 563 12.47 6.86 -32.38
CA GLY A 563 11.67 5.67 -32.12
C GLY A 563 11.88 5.11 -30.72
N ALA A 564 11.54 3.84 -30.53
CA ALA A 564 11.73 3.09 -29.29
C ALA A 564 12.83 2.02 -29.46
N GLY A 565 13.43 1.54 -28.35
CA GLY A 565 14.46 0.52 -28.36
C GLY A 565 15.67 0.92 -29.20
N GLU A 566 16.08 0.07 -30.14
CA GLU A 566 17.22 0.33 -31.05
C GLU A 566 16.99 1.53 -31.99
N HIS A 567 15.73 1.87 -32.25
CA HIS A 567 15.36 3.04 -33.09
C HIS A 567 15.28 4.34 -32.29
N GLY A 568 15.50 4.30 -30.97
CA GLY A 568 15.56 5.44 -30.07
C GLY A 568 16.97 5.86 -29.70
N GLY A 569 17.11 6.48 -28.54
CA GLY A 569 18.40 6.80 -27.93
C GLY A 569 19.10 8.06 -28.45
N GLU A 570 18.42 8.90 -29.20
CA GLU A 570 18.95 10.15 -29.72
C GLU A 570 18.15 11.37 -29.21
N VAL A 571 18.80 12.52 -29.03
CA VAL A 571 18.11 13.77 -28.76
C VAL A 571 17.61 14.34 -30.08
N VAL A 572 16.31 14.29 -30.34
CA VAL A 572 15.67 14.76 -31.57
C VAL A 572 15.51 16.27 -31.56
N ALA A 573 15.15 16.84 -30.42
CA ALA A 573 14.96 18.26 -30.22
C ALA A 573 15.24 18.62 -28.74
N SER A 574 15.80 19.83 -28.56
CA SER A 574 15.96 20.42 -27.23
C SER A 574 15.81 21.94 -27.31
N GLY A 575 15.33 22.56 -26.22
CA GLY A 575 15.11 23.98 -26.13
C GLY A 575 13.82 24.33 -25.41
N THR A 576 13.34 25.54 -25.54
CA THR A 576 12.02 25.92 -24.99
C THR A 576 10.90 25.13 -25.68
N PRO A 577 9.75 24.89 -25.00
CA PRO A 577 8.62 24.19 -25.62
C PRO A 577 8.25 24.74 -27.00
N LYS A 578 8.27 26.07 -27.19
CA LYS A 578 8.00 26.73 -28.48
C LYS A 578 9.03 26.37 -29.58
N GLN A 579 10.29 26.15 -29.17
CA GLN A 579 11.34 25.72 -30.13
C GLN A 579 11.14 24.28 -30.56
N VAL A 580 10.80 23.41 -29.61
CA VAL A 580 10.51 22.00 -29.91
C VAL A 580 9.26 21.84 -30.77
N MET A 581 8.18 22.62 -30.55
CA MET A 581 6.98 22.64 -31.38
C MET A 581 7.27 23.03 -32.85
N ARG A 582 8.31 23.82 -33.12
CA ARG A 582 8.72 24.22 -34.48
C ARG A 582 9.56 23.16 -35.20
N ASN A 583 10.11 22.21 -34.46
CA ASN A 583 10.95 21.16 -35.03
C ASN A 583 10.09 20.06 -35.66
N SER A 584 10.11 19.96 -36.97
CA SER A 584 9.32 18.98 -37.73
C SER A 584 9.74 17.52 -37.52
N LYS A 585 10.96 17.28 -37.01
CA LYS A 585 11.45 15.93 -36.67
C LYS A 585 10.94 15.44 -35.31
N SER A 586 10.56 16.36 -34.43
CA SER A 586 10.05 16.03 -33.09
C SER A 586 8.59 15.55 -33.18
N LEU A 587 8.35 14.31 -32.85
CA LEU A 587 7.01 13.75 -32.77
C LEU A 587 6.20 14.44 -31.65
N THR A 588 6.80 14.65 -30.49
CA THR A 588 6.22 15.42 -29.38
C THR A 588 5.88 16.83 -29.82
N GLY A 589 6.79 17.52 -30.53
CA GLY A 589 6.55 18.86 -31.09
C GLY A 589 5.37 18.91 -32.06
N GLN A 590 5.17 17.88 -32.87
CA GLN A 590 4.01 17.78 -33.77
C GLN A 590 2.69 17.65 -33.00
N TYR A 591 2.65 16.91 -31.90
CA TYR A 591 1.45 16.80 -31.06
C TYR A 591 1.20 18.09 -30.26
N LEU A 592 2.21 18.66 -29.61
CA LEU A 592 2.08 19.94 -28.89
C LEU A 592 1.66 21.12 -29.81
N SER A 593 2.11 21.14 -31.06
CA SER A 593 1.71 22.17 -32.02
C SER A 593 0.35 21.94 -32.67
N GLY A 594 -0.29 20.80 -32.42
CA GLY A 594 -1.57 20.42 -33.01
C GLY A 594 -1.51 19.91 -34.45
N LYS A 595 -0.30 19.75 -35.02
CA LYS A 595 -0.14 19.16 -36.36
C LYS A 595 -0.55 17.69 -36.39
N LYS A 596 -0.35 16.99 -35.29
CA LYS A 596 -0.89 15.67 -35.01
C LYS A 596 -1.77 15.76 -33.76
N PHE A 597 -2.87 15.02 -33.74
CA PHE A 597 -3.76 14.90 -32.60
C PHE A 597 -4.60 13.64 -32.72
N ILE A 598 -5.19 13.19 -31.62
CA ILE A 598 -6.17 12.10 -31.59
C ILE A 598 -7.53 12.74 -31.86
N PRO A 599 -8.20 12.43 -32.96
CA PRO A 599 -9.45 13.09 -33.30
C PRO A 599 -10.61 12.61 -32.41
N VAL A 600 -11.58 13.48 -32.19
CA VAL A 600 -12.87 13.09 -31.62
C VAL A 600 -13.61 12.24 -32.68
N PRO A 601 -14.23 11.10 -32.28
CA PRO A 601 -15.01 10.28 -33.20
C PRO A 601 -16.16 11.08 -33.86
N GLU A 602 -16.31 10.99 -35.16
CA GLU A 602 -17.42 11.66 -35.90
C GLU A 602 -18.77 11.14 -35.40
N HIS A 603 -18.86 9.85 -35.10
CA HIS A 603 -20.06 9.21 -34.60
C HIS A 603 -19.71 8.33 -33.40
N ARG A 604 -20.45 8.51 -32.32
CA ARG A 604 -20.34 7.64 -31.14
C ARG A 604 -21.27 6.42 -31.32
N ARG A 605 -20.84 5.28 -30.76
CA ARG A 605 -21.67 4.08 -30.76
C ARG A 605 -22.90 4.33 -29.89
N PRO A 606 -24.11 3.94 -30.37
CA PRO A 606 -25.34 4.12 -29.58
C PRO A 606 -25.32 3.19 -28.36
N VAL A 607 -25.72 3.75 -27.23
CA VAL A 607 -26.00 3.00 -26.01
C VAL A 607 -27.30 2.20 -26.22
N THR A 608 -27.24 0.90 -26.02
CA THR A 608 -28.40 -0.02 -26.13
C THR A 608 -28.98 -0.32 -24.74
N ASP A 609 -30.15 -0.99 -24.70
CA ASP A 609 -30.74 -1.45 -23.44
C ASP A 609 -29.96 -2.56 -22.73
N ARG A 610 -28.94 -3.11 -23.40
CA ARG A 610 -28.01 -4.09 -22.82
C ARG A 610 -27.04 -3.40 -21.89
N LYS A 611 -27.13 -3.71 -20.59
CA LYS A 611 -26.32 -3.08 -19.57
C LYS A 611 -26.10 -3.99 -18.36
N ILE A 612 -25.06 -3.71 -17.61
CA ILE A 612 -24.87 -4.18 -16.23
C ILE A 612 -25.26 -3.02 -15.33
N SER A 613 -26.20 -3.28 -14.42
CA SER A 613 -26.63 -2.29 -13.43
C SER A 613 -26.12 -2.67 -12.06
N VAL A 614 -25.43 -1.74 -11.41
CA VAL A 614 -24.98 -1.83 -10.01
C VAL A 614 -25.88 -0.92 -9.19
N LYS A 615 -26.44 -1.44 -8.09
CA LYS A 615 -27.29 -0.68 -7.17
C LYS A 615 -26.73 -0.69 -5.76
N GLY A 616 -26.81 0.44 -5.09
CA GLY A 616 -26.48 0.58 -3.68
C GLY A 616 -25.01 0.33 -3.36
N ALA A 617 -24.07 0.68 -4.23
CA ALA A 617 -22.63 0.50 -3.98
C ALA A 617 -22.15 1.41 -2.83
N ARG A 618 -21.57 0.80 -1.78
CA ARG A 618 -21.13 1.46 -0.53
C ARG A 618 -19.67 1.14 -0.17
N SER A 619 -18.88 0.73 -1.14
CA SER A 619 -17.48 0.39 -0.94
C SER A 619 -16.65 1.64 -0.65
N ASN A 620 -15.86 1.62 0.41
CA ASN A 620 -14.99 2.73 0.82
C ASN A 620 -15.78 4.05 0.95
N ASN A 621 -15.45 5.06 0.12
CA ASN A 621 -16.12 6.37 0.15
C ASN A 621 -17.39 6.44 -0.72
N LEU A 622 -17.83 5.37 -1.38
CA LEU A 622 -19.04 5.37 -2.20
C LEU A 622 -20.30 5.56 -1.34
N LYS A 623 -21.16 6.50 -1.76
CA LYS A 623 -22.37 6.93 -1.03
C LYS A 623 -23.64 6.34 -1.62
N ASN A 624 -23.82 5.03 -1.50
CA ASN A 624 -25.01 4.31 -1.99
C ASN A 624 -25.29 4.57 -3.47
N VAL A 625 -24.29 4.29 -4.31
CA VAL A 625 -24.27 4.64 -5.73
C VAL A 625 -25.02 3.64 -6.57
N ASP A 626 -25.89 4.16 -7.45
CA ASP A 626 -26.54 3.42 -8.52
C ASP A 626 -25.92 3.84 -9.86
N VAL A 627 -25.49 2.86 -10.69
CA VAL A 627 -24.84 3.13 -11.98
C VAL A 627 -25.07 2.01 -12.98
N ASP A 628 -25.26 2.39 -14.23
CA ASP A 628 -25.37 1.51 -15.38
C ASP A 628 -24.10 1.52 -16.23
N PHE A 629 -23.64 0.34 -16.61
CA PHE A 629 -22.55 0.14 -17.57
C PHE A 629 -23.13 -0.43 -18.87
N PRO A 630 -23.33 0.39 -19.90
CA PRO A 630 -23.78 -0.08 -21.21
C PRO A 630 -22.83 -1.10 -21.83
N LEU A 631 -23.36 -2.12 -22.49
CA LEU A 631 -22.57 -3.18 -23.11
C LEU A 631 -22.26 -2.86 -24.58
N SER A 632 -21.20 -3.48 -25.11
CA SER A 632 -20.72 -3.33 -26.48
C SER A 632 -20.32 -1.90 -26.86
N VAL A 633 -19.89 -1.11 -25.89
CA VAL A 633 -19.39 0.25 -26.04
C VAL A 633 -18.15 0.46 -25.18
N MET A 634 -17.44 1.56 -25.41
CA MET A 634 -16.32 2.00 -24.59
C MET A 634 -16.83 2.91 -23.47
N ASN A 635 -16.88 2.37 -22.23
CA ASN A 635 -17.19 3.14 -21.04
C ASN A 635 -15.92 3.65 -20.42
N VAL A 636 -15.87 4.94 -20.09
CA VAL A 636 -14.76 5.53 -19.33
C VAL A 636 -15.28 6.07 -18.01
N VAL A 637 -14.68 5.61 -16.92
CA VAL A 637 -14.97 6.07 -15.55
C VAL A 637 -13.94 7.11 -15.18
N THR A 638 -14.39 8.34 -14.94
CA THR A 638 -13.55 9.51 -14.69
C THR A 638 -13.94 10.22 -13.40
N GLY A 639 -13.21 11.25 -13.05
CA GLY A 639 -13.42 12.08 -11.84
C GLY A 639 -12.10 12.39 -11.14
N VAL A 640 -12.14 13.28 -10.17
CA VAL A 640 -10.94 13.71 -9.43
C VAL A 640 -10.27 12.54 -8.69
N SER A 641 -9.00 12.73 -8.30
CA SER A 641 -8.27 11.72 -7.51
C SER A 641 -9.01 11.43 -6.20
N GLY A 642 -9.13 10.16 -5.82
CA GLY A 642 -9.85 9.74 -4.61
C GLY A 642 -11.38 9.81 -4.68
N SER A 643 -12.01 10.10 -5.84
CA SER A 643 -13.49 10.19 -5.97
C SER A 643 -14.23 8.84 -5.87
N GLY A 644 -13.53 7.70 -5.83
CA GLY A 644 -14.14 6.38 -5.67
C GLY A 644 -14.18 5.53 -6.96
N LYS A 645 -13.51 5.91 -8.04
CA LYS A 645 -13.46 5.19 -9.32
C LYS A 645 -13.06 3.73 -9.17
N SER A 646 -11.90 3.47 -8.56
CA SER A 646 -11.39 2.10 -8.36
C SER A 646 -12.26 1.32 -7.38
N SER A 647 -12.87 1.97 -6.38
CA SER A 647 -13.86 1.35 -5.49
C SER A 647 -15.08 0.85 -6.24
N LEU A 648 -15.58 1.64 -7.20
CA LEU A 648 -16.73 1.25 -8.02
C LEU A 648 -16.37 0.13 -9.02
N VAL A 649 -15.27 0.32 -9.77
CA VAL A 649 -14.93 -0.57 -10.88
C VAL A 649 -14.23 -1.85 -10.39
N ASN A 650 -13.16 -1.72 -9.56
CA ASN A 650 -12.35 -2.87 -9.18
C ASN A 650 -12.98 -3.64 -8.01
N GLU A 651 -13.47 -2.92 -6.97
CA GLU A 651 -13.96 -3.56 -5.75
C GLU A 651 -15.41 -4.05 -5.86
N VAL A 652 -16.27 -3.35 -6.59
CA VAL A 652 -17.68 -3.74 -6.77
C VAL A 652 -17.91 -4.44 -8.10
N LEU A 653 -17.73 -3.76 -9.24
CA LEU A 653 -18.04 -4.30 -10.56
C LEU A 653 -17.21 -5.56 -10.88
N TYR A 654 -15.88 -5.43 -10.86
CA TYR A 654 -14.98 -6.53 -11.22
C TYR A 654 -15.15 -7.75 -10.30
N LYS A 655 -15.10 -7.54 -8.98
CA LYS A 655 -15.18 -8.67 -8.03
C LYS A 655 -16.52 -9.39 -8.09
N SER A 656 -17.62 -8.66 -8.30
CA SER A 656 -18.95 -9.28 -8.47
C SER A 656 -19.04 -10.11 -9.75
N LEU A 657 -18.57 -9.57 -10.88
CA LEU A 657 -18.53 -10.28 -12.14
C LEU A 657 -17.57 -11.49 -12.08
N ALA A 658 -16.38 -11.34 -11.49
CA ALA A 658 -15.42 -12.42 -11.34
C ALA A 658 -15.99 -13.57 -10.48
N LYS A 659 -16.75 -13.25 -9.44
CA LYS A 659 -17.45 -14.26 -8.62
C LYS A 659 -18.54 -14.98 -9.41
N ALA A 660 -19.34 -14.24 -10.17
CA ALA A 660 -20.47 -14.80 -10.91
C ALA A 660 -20.02 -15.63 -12.13
N ILE A 661 -19.09 -15.09 -12.95
CA ILE A 661 -18.70 -15.66 -14.24
C ILE A 661 -17.54 -16.65 -14.08
N ASN A 662 -16.44 -16.21 -13.43
CA ASN A 662 -15.23 -17.03 -13.29
C ASN A 662 -15.26 -17.94 -12.06
N LYS A 663 -16.36 -17.93 -11.28
CA LYS A 663 -16.47 -18.63 -9.98
C LYS A 663 -15.28 -18.35 -9.07
N SER A 664 -14.76 -17.13 -9.14
CA SER A 664 -13.64 -16.67 -8.31
C SER A 664 -14.05 -16.62 -6.84
N LYS A 665 -13.08 -16.90 -5.97
CA LYS A 665 -13.27 -16.87 -4.51
C LYS A 665 -13.19 -15.46 -3.92
N VAL A 666 -13.06 -14.42 -4.75
CA VAL A 666 -13.01 -13.03 -4.30
C VAL A 666 -14.36 -12.59 -3.72
N LYS A 667 -14.30 -11.80 -2.64
CA LYS A 667 -15.49 -11.21 -2.02
C LYS A 667 -15.70 -9.82 -2.63
N PRO A 668 -16.83 -9.56 -3.29
CA PRO A 668 -17.20 -8.21 -3.72
C PRO A 668 -17.46 -7.35 -2.47
N ASN A 669 -17.17 -6.06 -2.58
CA ASN A 669 -17.50 -5.13 -1.53
C ASN A 669 -19.01 -4.82 -1.50
N GLU A 670 -19.45 -4.08 -0.48
CA GLU A 670 -20.87 -3.87 -0.19
C GLU A 670 -21.63 -3.17 -1.32
N HIS A 671 -22.69 -3.81 -1.77
CA HIS A 671 -23.67 -3.29 -2.72
C HIS A 671 -24.98 -4.08 -2.55
N ASP A 672 -26.10 -3.50 -2.97
CA ASP A 672 -27.41 -4.15 -2.80
C ASP A 672 -27.65 -5.23 -3.87
N GLU A 673 -27.49 -4.88 -5.14
CA GLU A 673 -27.79 -5.75 -6.25
C GLU A 673 -26.91 -5.46 -7.49
N MET A 674 -26.61 -6.50 -8.25
CA MET A 674 -26.04 -6.37 -9.59
C MET A 674 -26.84 -7.21 -10.57
N THR A 675 -27.35 -6.58 -11.65
CA THR A 675 -28.15 -7.22 -12.69
C THR A 675 -27.46 -7.17 -14.04
N GLY A 676 -27.88 -8.04 -14.98
CA GLY A 676 -27.34 -8.08 -16.35
C GLY A 676 -26.08 -8.93 -16.52
N MET A 677 -25.61 -9.62 -15.47
CA MET A 677 -24.40 -10.45 -15.51
C MET A 677 -24.50 -11.65 -16.49
N ASP A 678 -25.71 -12.14 -16.73
CA ASP A 678 -26.02 -13.24 -17.67
C ASP A 678 -25.72 -12.88 -19.13
N GLN A 679 -25.56 -11.59 -19.44
CA GLN A 679 -25.24 -11.11 -20.78
C GLN A 679 -23.74 -11.23 -21.10
N ILE A 680 -22.91 -11.54 -20.13
CA ILE A 680 -21.44 -11.61 -20.21
C ILE A 680 -20.97 -13.06 -20.03
N ASP A 681 -20.07 -13.51 -20.91
CA ASP A 681 -19.47 -14.84 -20.86
C ASP A 681 -18.08 -14.84 -20.19
N LYS A 682 -17.37 -13.72 -20.28
CA LYS A 682 -15.98 -13.62 -19.82
C LYS A 682 -15.66 -12.24 -19.29
N ILE A 683 -14.94 -12.20 -18.18
CA ILE A 683 -14.36 -10.96 -17.64
C ILE A 683 -12.83 -11.04 -17.69
N ILE A 684 -12.21 -9.96 -18.13
CA ILE A 684 -10.77 -9.79 -18.27
C ILE A 684 -10.37 -8.53 -17.52
N ASP A 685 -9.57 -8.70 -16.46
CA ASP A 685 -8.99 -7.61 -15.70
C ASP A 685 -7.55 -7.35 -16.19
N ILE A 686 -7.26 -6.11 -16.51
CA ILE A 686 -5.97 -5.64 -17.04
C ILE A 686 -5.47 -4.53 -16.13
N ASP A 687 -4.88 -4.92 -15.03
CA ASP A 687 -4.28 -4.04 -14.05
C ASP A 687 -2.76 -3.86 -14.28
N GLN A 688 -2.13 -2.94 -13.54
CA GLN A 688 -0.71 -2.64 -13.62
C GLN A 688 0.17 -3.61 -12.83
N SER A 689 -0.39 -4.67 -12.22
CA SER A 689 0.39 -5.66 -11.48
C SER A 689 1.36 -6.42 -12.40
N PRO A 690 2.54 -6.81 -11.90
CA PRO A 690 3.52 -7.55 -12.70
C PRO A 690 2.93 -8.83 -13.29
N ILE A 691 3.34 -9.21 -14.50
CA ILE A 691 2.96 -10.47 -15.17
C ILE A 691 3.55 -11.72 -14.51
N GLY A 692 4.34 -11.55 -13.46
CA GLY A 692 4.90 -12.62 -12.63
C GLY A 692 5.85 -12.07 -11.58
N ARG A 693 6.07 -12.85 -10.52
CA ARG A 693 6.89 -12.45 -9.37
C ARG A 693 8.34 -12.94 -9.44
N THR A 694 8.68 -13.72 -10.44
CA THR A 694 10.01 -14.35 -10.58
C THR A 694 10.66 -13.93 -11.89
N PRO A 695 12.00 -13.94 -11.99
CA PRO A 695 12.74 -13.66 -13.21
C PRO A 695 12.44 -14.64 -14.38
N ARG A 696 11.78 -15.76 -14.12
CA ARG A 696 11.34 -16.74 -15.12
C ARG A 696 10.11 -16.30 -15.89
N SER A 697 9.29 -15.45 -15.28
CA SER A 697 8.15 -14.86 -15.97
C SER A 697 8.65 -13.81 -16.95
N ASN A 698 8.20 -13.87 -18.20
CA ASN A 698 8.59 -12.95 -19.26
C ASN A 698 7.44 -12.81 -20.29
N PRO A 699 7.50 -11.84 -21.20
CA PRO A 699 6.46 -11.66 -22.22
C PRO A 699 6.18 -12.90 -23.06
N ALA A 700 7.22 -13.67 -23.44
CA ALA A 700 7.05 -14.88 -24.25
C ALA A 700 6.29 -15.99 -23.52
N THR A 701 6.55 -16.19 -22.22
CA THR A 701 5.87 -17.20 -21.41
C THR A 701 4.44 -16.78 -21.10
N TYR A 702 4.21 -15.51 -20.78
CA TYR A 702 2.90 -15.00 -20.42
C TYR A 702 1.90 -15.03 -21.59
N THR A 703 2.32 -14.65 -22.79
CA THR A 703 1.48 -14.69 -23.99
C THR A 703 1.34 -16.12 -24.56
N GLY A 704 2.06 -17.09 -24.01
CA GLY A 704 2.09 -18.46 -24.48
C GLY A 704 2.74 -18.66 -25.85
N VAL A 705 3.47 -17.63 -26.38
CA VAL A 705 4.22 -17.77 -27.64
C VAL A 705 5.42 -18.65 -27.46
N PHE A 706 6.00 -18.70 -26.25
CA PHE A 706 7.16 -19.52 -25.95
C PHE A 706 6.90 -21.01 -26.11
N ASP A 707 5.68 -21.46 -25.88
CA ASP A 707 5.29 -22.86 -26.10
C ASP A 707 5.36 -23.24 -27.57
N ASP A 708 4.94 -22.34 -28.46
CA ASP A 708 5.00 -22.55 -29.90
C ASP A 708 6.45 -22.46 -30.42
N ILE A 709 7.26 -21.57 -29.87
CA ILE A 709 8.71 -21.45 -30.18
C ILE A 709 9.43 -22.75 -29.79
N ARG A 710 9.16 -23.32 -28.61
CA ARG A 710 9.74 -24.61 -28.19
C ARG A 710 9.33 -25.76 -29.11
N ASP A 711 8.11 -25.77 -29.64
CA ASP A 711 7.68 -26.75 -30.63
C ASP A 711 8.50 -26.65 -31.93
N VAL A 712 8.81 -25.43 -32.37
CA VAL A 712 9.66 -25.20 -33.54
C VAL A 712 11.07 -25.76 -33.32
N PHE A 713 11.72 -25.47 -32.19
CA PHE A 713 13.03 -26.00 -31.87
C PHE A 713 13.05 -27.52 -31.74
N ALA A 714 12.04 -28.11 -31.11
CA ALA A 714 11.89 -29.56 -31.01
C ALA A 714 11.68 -30.23 -32.39
N SER A 715 11.15 -29.50 -33.38
CA SER A 715 10.92 -29.99 -34.73
C SER A 715 12.16 -29.97 -35.66
N THR A 716 13.24 -29.28 -35.23
CA THR A 716 14.48 -29.19 -36.01
C THR A 716 15.14 -30.56 -36.19
N ASN A 717 15.85 -30.73 -37.28
CA ASN A 717 16.55 -32.02 -37.55
C ASN A 717 17.54 -32.35 -36.45
N GLU A 718 18.28 -31.36 -35.97
CA GLU A 718 19.29 -31.52 -34.92
C GLU A 718 18.65 -31.98 -33.58
N ALA A 719 17.54 -31.39 -33.17
CA ALA A 719 16.79 -31.81 -31.99
C ALA A 719 16.27 -33.25 -32.13
N LYS A 720 15.75 -33.63 -33.30
CA LYS A 720 15.27 -35.00 -33.58
C LYS A 720 16.39 -36.03 -33.53
N VAL A 721 17.52 -35.74 -34.10
CA VAL A 721 18.71 -36.65 -34.07
C VAL A 721 19.17 -36.90 -32.64
N ARG A 722 19.10 -35.86 -31.77
CA ARG A 722 19.49 -35.95 -30.34
C ARG A 722 18.35 -36.46 -29.45
N GLY A 723 17.16 -36.74 -30.00
CA GLY A 723 15.99 -37.15 -29.23
C GLY A 723 15.45 -36.06 -28.29
N TYR A 724 15.71 -34.78 -28.58
CA TYR A 724 15.25 -33.67 -27.77
C TYR A 724 13.79 -33.35 -28.02
N GLN A 725 13.00 -33.41 -26.96
CA GLN A 725 11.59 -33.04 -26.98
C GLN A 725 11.39 -31.60 -26.52
N LYS A 726 10.15 -31.07 -26.65
CA LYS A 726 9.74 -29.74 -26.24
C LYS A 726 10.18 -29.34 -24.84
N GLY A 727 10.17 -30.29 -23.88
CA GLY A 727 10.64 -30.07 -22.51
C GLY A 727 12.11 -29.65 -22.39
N ARG A 728 12.97 -30.11 -23.33
CA ARG A 728 14.39 -29.76 -23.35
C ARG A 728 14.63 -28.26 -23.53
N PHE A 729 13.78 -27.61 -24.26
CA PHE A 729 13.82 -26.16 -24.56
C PHE A 729 13.10 -25.29 -23.52
N SER A 730 12.71 -25.87 -22.38
CA SER A 730 12.14 -25.13 -21.26
C SER A 730 13.19 -24.82 -20.20
N PHE A 731 13.36 -23.57 -19.84
CA PHE A 731 14.21 -23.16 -18.72
C PHE A 731 13.59 -23.47 -17.34
N ASN A 732 12.33 -23.91 -17.28
CA ASN A 732 11.66 -24.31 -16.03
C ASN A 732 11.84 -25.80 -15.71
N VAL A 733 12.23 -26.63 -16.65
CA VAL A 733 12.30 -28.09 -16.54
C VAL A 733 13.74 -28.55 -16.51
N LYS A 734 14.06 -29.54 -15.66
CA LYS A 734 15.39 -30.16 -15.63
C LYS A 734 15.71 -30.82 -16.98
N GLY A 735 16.98 -30.82 -17.34
CA GLY A 735 17.52 -31.48 -18.54
C GLY A 735 18.06 -30.52 -19.60
N GLY A 736 17.37 -29.38 -19.84
CA GLY A 736 17.82 -28.36 -20.80
C GLY A 736 18.25 -27.04 -20.16
N ARG A 737 17.84 -26.76 -18.95
CA ARG A 737 18.15 -25.52 -18.25
C ARG A 737 19.56 -25.56 -17.63
N CYS A 738 20.13 -24.41 -17.36
CA CYS A 738 21.30 -24.27 -16.50
C CYS A 738 20.93 -24.67 -15.07
N GLU A 739 21.60 -25.68 -14.51
CA GLU A 739 21.29 -26.14 -13.14
C GLU A 739 21.89 -25.24 -12.05
N ALA A 740 22.92 -24.42 -12.34
CA ALA A 740 23.51 -23.50 -11.40
C ALA A 740 22.51 -22.41 -11.00
N CYS A 741 21.86 -21.76 -11.98
CA CYS A 741 20.82 -20.76 -11.74
C CYS A 741 19.40 -21.36 -11.83
N LYS A 742 19.24 -22.67 -12.03
CA LYS A 742 17.97 -23.37 -12.20
C LYS A 742 17.06 -22.76 -13.29
N GLY A 743 17.66 -22.11 -14.30
CA GLY A 743 16.97 -21.47 -15.41
C GLY A 743 16.60 -20.00 -15.20
N ASP A 744 16.97 -19.39 -14.09
CA ASP A 744 16.72 -17.96 -13.82
C ASP A 744 17.60 -17.03 -14.68
N GLY A 745 18.79 -17.50 -15.09
CA GLY A 745 19.80 -16.70 -15.79
C GLY A 745 20.59 -15.78 -14.85
N ILE A 746 20.05 -15.50 -13.69
CA ILE A 746 20.61 -14.64 -12.64
C ILE A 746 20.65 -15.39 -11.32
N ILE A 747 21.53 -14.96 -10.41
CA ILE A 747 21.64 -15.46 -9.05
C ILE A 747 21.22 -14.30 -8.13
N LYS A 748 20.24 -14.55 -7.27
CA LYS A 748 19.81 -13.63 -6.23
C LYS A 748 20.75 -13.78 -5.04
N ILE A 749 21.37 -12.68 -4.64
CA ILE A 749 22.15 -12.59 -3.41
C ILE A 749 21.29 -11.83 -2.39
N GLU A 750 20.81 -12.55 -1.38
CA GLU A 750 20.00 -11.96 -0.32
C GLU A 750 20.85 -11.14 0.65
N MET A 751 20.54 -9.87 0.79
CA MET A 751 21.22 -8.95 1.67
C MET A 751 20.28 -8.60 2.84
N HIS A 752 20.56 -9.12 4.03
CA HIS A 752 19.66 -9.01 5.21
C HIS A 752 19.23 -7.59 5.58
N PHE A 753 20.00 -6.56 5.26
CA PHE A 753 19.70 -5.15 5.60
C PHE A 753 19.70 -4.21 4.38
N LEU A 754 19.99 -4.73 3.19
CA LEU A 754 20.04 -3.98 1.94
C LEU A 754 19.11 -4.63 0.90
N PRO A 755 18.75 -3.93 -0.18
CA PRO A 755 18.03 -4.55 -1.28
C PRO A 755 18.81 -5.74 -1.85
N ASP A 756 18.09 -6.81 -2.22
CA ASP A 756 18.69 -7.99 -2.84
C ASP A 756 19.43 -7.62 -4.13
N VAL A 757 20.61 -8.19 -4.32
CA VAL A 757 21.42 -7.98 -5.52
C VAL A 757 21.23 -9.15 -6.47
N TYR A 758 21.00 -8.83 -7.74
CA TYR A 758 20.86 -9.83 -8.81
C TYR A 758 22.08 -9.75 -9.74
N VAL A 759 22.84 -10.85 -9.83
CA VAL A 759 24.01 -10.94 -10.70
C VAL A 759 23.78 -11.98 -11.79
N PRO A 760 24.30 -11.79 -13.01
CA PRO A 760 24.27 -12.81 -14.05
C PRO A 760 24.91 -14.12 -13.57
N CYS A 761 24.33 -15.25 -13.94
CA CYS A 761 24.89 -16.56 -13.60
C CYS A 761 26.23 -16.77 -14.31
N GLU A 762 27.28 -17.03 -13.58
CA GLU A 762 28.65 -17.24 -14.10
C GLU A 762 28.77 -18.46 -15.03
N VAL A 763 27.87 -19.45 -14.87
CA VAL A 763 27.91 -20.70 -15.67
C VAL A 763 27.24 -20.53 -17.04
N CYS A 764 26.07 -19.88 -17.07
CA CYS A 764 25.34 -19.72 -18.34
C CYS A 764 25.41 -18.28 -18.89
N HIS A 765 26.05 -17.36 -18.21
CA HIS A 765 26.20 -15.95 -18.59
C HIS A 765 24.85 -15.30 -18.99
N GLY A 766 23.79 -15.57 -18.19
CA GLY A 766 22.44 -15.05 -18.45
C GLY A 766 21.58 -15.89 -19.39
N LYS A 767 22.14 -16.82 -20.14
CA LYS A 767 21.47 -17.59 -21.23
C LYS A 767 20.42 -18.60 -20.76
N ARG A 768 20.33 -18.90 -19.46
CA ARG A 768 19.31 -19.77 -18.82
C ARG A 768 19.42 -21.27 -19.13
N TYR A 769 20.11 -21.68 -20.19
CA TYR A 769 20.22 -23.06 -20.69
C TYR A 769 21.62 -23.65 -20.50
N ASN A 770 21.71 -24.97 -20.56
CA ASN A 770 22.98 -25.69 -20.65
C ASN A 770 23.52 -25.62 -22.07
N ARG A 771 24.82 -25.95 -22.21
CA ARG A 771 25.56 -25.86 -23.48
C ARG A 771 24.95 -26.70 -24.59
N GLU A 772 24.55 -27.94 -24.28
CA GLU A 772 24.03 -28.89 -25.24
C GLU A 772 22.67 -28.45 -25.83
N THR A 773 21.86 -27.77 -25.05
CA THR A 773 20.57 -27.19 -25.53
C THR A 773 20.82 -26.02 -26.48
N LEU A 774 21.85 -25.19 -26.17
CA LEU A 774 22.21 -24.02 -26.98
C LEU A 774 22.87 -24.39 -28.33
N GLU A 775 23.32 -25.61 -28.51
CA GLU A 775 23.85 -26.08 -29.79
C GLU A 775 22.76 -26.26 -30.85
N VAL A 776 21.49 -26.48 -30.43
CA VAL A 776 20.37 -26.62 -31.37
C VAL A 776 19.95 -25.25 -31.87
N THR A 777 19.94 -25.10 -33.19
CA THR A 777 19.63 -23.83 -33.84
C THR A 777 18.44 -23.94 -34.81
N TYR A 778 17.72 -22.83 -34.94
CA TYR A 778 16.70 -22.61 -35.96
C TYR A 778 17.04 -21.33 -36.72
N LYS A 779 17.17 -21.38 -38.03
CA LYS A 779 17.67 -20.24 -38.87
C LYS A 779 18.95 -19.60 -38.31
N GLY A 780 19.86 -20.40 -37.75
CA GLY A 780 21.15 -19.96 -37.22
C GLY A 780 21.11 -19.32 -35.83
N LYS A 781 19.94 -19.29 -35.15
CA LYS A 781 19.76 -18.76 -33.79
C LYS A 781 19.39 -19.89 -32.84
N ASN A 782 20.00 -19.92 -31.65
CA ASN A 782 19.61 -20.83 -30.58
C ASN A 782 18.42 -20.25 -29.77
N ILE A 783 17.89 -21.02 -28.84
CA ILE A 783 16.70 -20.61 -28.09
C ILE A 783 16.94 -19.40 -27.15
N ALA A 784 18.15 -19.23 -26.63
CA ALA A 784 18.53 -18.09 -25.84
C ALA A 784 18.62 -16.81 -26.71
N ASP A 785 19.21 -16.90 -27.89
CA ASP A 785 19.27 -15.81 -28.86
C ASP A 785 17.84 -15.32 -29.23
N VAL A 786 16.88 -16.26 -29.35
CA VAL A 786 15.48 -15.92 -29.63
C VAL A 786 14.83 -15.20 -28.45
N LEU A 787 15.13 -15.57 -27.22
CA LEU A 787 14.65 -14.84 -26.03
C LEU A 787 15.26 -13.44 -25.91
N GLU A 788 16.45 -13.23 -26.44
CA GLU A 788 17.12 -11.92 -26.47
C GLU A 788 16.60 -11.02 -27.61
N MET A 789 15.92 -11.58 -28.62
CA MET A 789 15.33 -10.79 -29.71
C MET A 789 14.27 -9.83 -29.17
N THR A 790 14.19 -8.64 -29.77
CA THR A 790 13.03 -7.77 -29.62
C THR A 790 11.77 -8.45 -30.19
N VAL A 791 10.60 -8.04 -29.73
CA VAL A 791 9.32 -8.56 -30.25
C VAL A 791 9.20 -8.27 -31.75
N GLU A 792 9.70 -7.12 -32.21
CA GLU A 792 9.70 -6.72 -33.62
C GLU A 792 10.57 -7.65 -34.45
N ASP A 793 11.81 -7.87 -34.05
CA ASP A 793 12.74 -8.80 -34.74
C ASP A 793 12.21 -10.22 -34.77
N ALA A 794 11.68 -10.69 -33.62
CA ALA A 794 11.08 -12.01 -33.53
C ALA A 794 9.85 -12.15 -34.46
N THR A 795 9.08 -11.09 -34.65
CA THR A 795 7.93 -11.10 -35.58
C THR A 795 8.37 -11.30 -37.01
N GLN A 796 9.50 -10.69 -37.42
CA GLN A 796 10.13 -10.90 -38.72
C GLN A 796 10.79 -12.28 -38.83
N PHE A 797 11.50 -12.70 -37.79
CA PHE A 797 12.19 -14.00 -37.75
C PHE A 797 11.22 -15.18 -37.94
N PHE A 798 10.05 -15.09 -37.31
CA PHE A 798 9.00 -16.12 -37.38
C PHE A 798 7.89 -15.80 -38.39
N GLU A 799 8.12 -14.96 -39.42
CA GLU A 799 7.11 -14.52 -40.37
C GLU A 799 6.37 -15.68 -41.08
N ASN A 800 7.10 -16.80 -41.30
CA ASN A 800 6.56 -17.98 -41.97
C ASN A 800 5.85 -18.96 -41.04
N ILE A 801 5.68 -18.64 -39.76
CA ILE A 801 4.98 -19.45 -38.76
C ILE A 801 3.77 -18.66 -38.24
N PRO A 802 2.60 -18.79 -38.89
CA PRO A 802 1.43 -17.95 -38.66
C PRO A 802 0.97 -17.93 -37.18
N LYS A 803 1.13 -19.05 -36.47
CA LYS A 803 0.72 -19.17 -35.07
C LYS A 803 1.57 -18.30 -34.14
N ILE A 804 2.89 -18.26 -34.38
CA ILE A 804 3.83 -17.43 -33.62
C ILE A 804 3.65 -15.97 -34.04
N LYS A 805 3.67 -15.69 -35.35
CA LYS A 805 3.54 -14.34 -35.89
C LYS A 805 2.29 -13.63 -35.36
N ARG A 806 1.14 -14.30 -35.31
CA ARG A 806 -0.11 -13.71 -34.82
C ARG A 806 0.01 -13.27 -33.34
N LYS A 807 0.64 -14.06 -32.47
CA LYS A 807 0.84 -13.71 -31.05
C LYS A 807 1.85 -12.57 -30.87
N LEU A 808 2.94 -12.59 -31.66
CA LEU A 808 3.92 -11.50 -31.62
C LEU A 808 3.35 -10.19 -32.17
N GLN A 809 2.55 -10.28 -33.23
CA GLN A 809 1.91 -9.10 -33.82
C GLN A 809 1.01 -8.38 -32.82
N THR A 810 0.29 -9.09 -31.93
CA THR A 810 -0.50 -8.42 -30.89
C THR A 810 0.35 -7.62 -29.92
N LEU A 811 1.58 -8.05 -29.61
CA LEU A 811 2.52 -7.26 -28.82
C LEU A 811 3.00 -6.02 -29.55
N VAL A 812 3.26 -6.13 -30.86
CA VAL A 812 3.61 -4.97 -31.70
C VAL A 812 2.44 -3.98 -31.77
N ASP A 813 1.20 -4.47 -31.96
CA ASP A 813 -0.01 -3.65 -32.08
C ASP A 813 -0.26 -2.80 -30.82
N VAL A 814 0.09 -3.31 -29.63
CA VAL A 814 -0.01 -2.54 -28.36
C VAL A 814 1.22 -1.67 -28.09
N GLY A 815 2.15 -1.54 -29.04
CA GLY A 815 3.33 -0.68 -28.93
C GLY A 815 4.48 -1.27 -28.12
N LEU A 816 4.58 -2.61 -28.00
CA LEU A 816 5.64 -3.31 -27.27
C LEU A 816 6.66 -3.99 -28.22
N GLY A 817 6.85 -3.49 -29.44
CA GLY A 817 7.81 -4.03 -30.39
C GLY A 817 9.25 -4.01 -29.89
N TYR A 818 9.60 -3.06 -29.04
CA TYR A 818 10.96 -2.80 -28.54
C TYR A 818 11.40 -3.68 -27.37
N ILE A 819 10.48 -4.31 -26.62
CA ILE A 819 10.85 -5.17 -25.49
C ILE A 819 11.41 -6.50 -25.99
N THR A 820 12.31 -7.15 -25.21
CA THR A 820 12.81 -8.48 -25.55
C THR A 820 11.84 -9.55 -25.09
N LEU A 821 11.78 -10.67 -25.84
CA LEU A 821 10.88 -11.79 -25.52
C LEU A 821 11.15 -12.41 -24.15
N GLY A 822 12.41 -12.48 -23.75
CA GLY A 822 12.89 -13.06 -22.50
C GLY A 822 13.04 -12.04 -21.37
N GLN A 823 12.63 -10.78 -21.54
CA GLN A 823 12.75 -9.74 -20.51
C GLN A 823 12.05 -10.17 -19.22
N PRO A 824 12.76 -10.18 -18.08
CA PRO A 824 12.14 -10.57 -16.80
C PRO A 824 10.94 -9.67 -16.45
N ALA A 825 9.87 -10.29 -15.95
CA ALA A 825 8.66 -9.56 -15.52
C ALA A 825 8.96 -8.47 -14.49
N THR A 826 9.99 -8.64 -13.69
CA THR A 826 10.41 -7.69 -12.64
C THR A 826 11.06 -6.42 -13.18
N THR A 827 11.46 -6.40 -14.45
CA THR A 827 12.09 -5.25 -15.13
C THR A 827 11.10 -4.47 -16.00
N LEU A 828 9.88 -4.99 -16.20
CA LEU A 828 8.83 -4.30 -16.92
C LEU A 828 8.22 -3.20 -16.05
N SER A 829 7.92 -2.05 -16.66
CA SER A 829 7.08 -1.03 -16.05
C SER A 829 5.64 -1.52 -15.88
N GLY A 830 4.85 -0.88 -14.98
CA GLY A 830 3.44 -1.21 -14.80
C GLY A 830 2.63 -1.14 -16.09
N GLY A 831 2.86 -0.11 -16.89
CA GLY A 831 2.20 0.06 -18.20
C GLY A 831 2.63 -0.99 -19.23
N GLU A 832 3.90 -1.40 -19.26
CA GLU A 832 4.36 -2.50 -20.13
C GLU A 832 3.73 -3.82 -19.72
N ALA A 833 3.69 -4.14 -18.42
CA ALA A 833 3.06 -5.34 -17.89
C ALA A 833 1.57 -5.40 -18.27
N GLN A 834 0.87 -4.28 -18.15
CA GLN A 834 -0.55 -4.14 -18.52
C GLN A 834 -0.77 -4.38 -20.02
N ARG A 835 0.08 -3.80 -20.88
CA ARG A 835 0.01 -4.02 -22.32
C ARG A 835 0.32 -5.47 -22.74
N VAL A 836 1.26 -6.16 -22.04
CA VAL A 836 1.50 -7.59 -22.25
C VAL A 836 0.24 -8.40 -21.91
N LYS A 837 -0.44 -8.08 -20.80
CA LYS A 837 -1.73 -8.72 -20.45
C LYS A 837 -2.78 -8.51 -21.53
N LEU A 838 -2.94 -7.28 -22.01
CA LEU A 838 -3.86 -6.95 -23.09
C LEU A 838 -3.53 -7.75 -24.37
N ALA A 839 -2.26 -7.77 -24.79
CA ALA A 839 -1.82 -8.52 -25.97
C ALA A 839 -2.13 -10.02 -25.85
N SER A 840 -2.00 -10.58 -24.63
CA SER A 840 -2.29 -12.01 -24.39
C SER A 840 -3.76 -12.37 -24.59
N GLU A 841 -4.68 -11.42 -24.47
CA GLU A 841 -6.10 -11.63 -24.69
C GLU A 841 -6.49 -11.38 -26.18
N LEU A 842 -5.85 -10.44 -26.85
CA LEU A 842 -6.15 -10.04 -28.21
C LEU A 842 -5.99 -11.16 -29.26
N HIS A 843 -5.09 -12.13 -29.03
CA HIS A 843 -4.90 -13.22 -29.98
C HIS A 843 -5.96 -14.34 -29.81
N LYS A 844 -6.74 -14.33 -28.73
CA LYS A 844 -7.81 -15.28 -28.48
C LYS A 844 -9.03 -14.93 -29.32
N ARG A 845 -9.91 -15.91 -29.58
CA ARG A 845 -11.12 -15.69 -30.36
C ARG A 845 -12.08 -14.79 -29.56
N ALA A 846 -12.51 -13.70 -30.14
CA ALA A 846 -13.53 -12.84 -29.56
C ALA A 846 -14.87 -13.57 -29.47
N THR A 847 -15.59 -13.43 -28.37
CA THR A 847 -16.94 -13.98 -28.19
C THR A 847 -18.02 -12.93 -28.48
N GLY A 848 -17.67 -11.64 -28.46
CA GLY A 848 -18.60 -10.51 -28.56
C GLY A 848 -19.45 -10.31 -27.31
N ARG A 849 -19.07 -11.01 -26.22
CA ARG A 849 -19.76 -10.97 -24.91
C ARG A 849 -18.75 -10.90 -23.76
N SER A 850 -17.52 -10.46 -24.05
CA SER A 850 -16.48 -10.25 -23.02
C SER A 850 -16.54 -8.81 -22.52
N ILE A 851 -16.18 -8.64 -21.24
CA ILE A 851 -15.94 -7.34 -20.64
C ILE A 851 -14.45 -7.22 -20.26
N TYR A 852 -13.81 -6.16 -20.73
CA TYR A 852 -12.44 -5.81 -20.41
C TYR A 852 -12.45 -4.63 -19.43
N ILE A 853 -11.80 -4.80 -18.30
CA ILE A 853 -11.62 -3.75 -17.31
C ILE A 853 -10.15 -3.33 -17.32
N LEU A 854 -9.89 -2.04 -17.55
CA LEU A 854 -8.55 -1.46 -17.61
C LEU A 854 -8.44 -0.32 -16.59
N ASP A 855 -7.38 -0.35 -15.79
CA ASP A 855 -7.09 0.68 -14.78
C ASP A 855 -5.92 1.53 -15.26
N GLU A 856 -6.18 2.79 -15.61
CA GLU A 856 -5.24 3.80 -16.11
C GLU A 856 -4.28 3.26 -17.19
N PRO A 857 -4.77 2.74 -18.33
CA PRO A 857 -3.93 2.09 -19.34
C PRO A 857 -2.99 3.03 -20.09
N THR A 858 -3.13 4.35 -19.95
CA THR A 858 -2.26 5.34 -20.59
C THR A 858 -1.03 5.71 -19.77
N THR A 859 -0.87 5.11 -18.59
CA THR A 859 0.27 5.35 -17.71
C THR A 859 1.60 5.11 -18.45
N GLY A 860 2.48 6.11 -18.46
CA GLY A 860 3.80 6.04 -19.10
C GLY A 860 3.78 6.03 -20.63
N LEU A 861 2.67 6.41 -21.24
CA LEU A 861 2.51 6.44 -22.69
C LEU A 861 2.62 7.84 -23.28
N HIS A 862 3.41 7.95 -24.34
CA HIS A 862 3.36 9.11 -25.23
C HIS A 862 2.03 9.14 -26.02
N VAL A 863 1.57 10.32 -26.43
CA VAL A 863 0.29 10.50 -27.16
C VAL A 863 0.19 9.59 -28.40
N ASP A 864 1.29 9.34 -29.12
CA ASP A 864 1.31 8.41 -30.27
C ASP A 864 1.03 6.95 -29.83
N ASP A 865 1.58 6.52 -28.69
CA ASP A 865 1.31 5.20 -28.12
C ASP A 865 -0.15 5.08 -27.65
N ILE A 866 -0.74 6.17 -27.09
CA ILE A 866 -2.16 6.25 -26.74
C ILE A 866 -3.03 6.09 -27.99
N SER A 867 -2.67 6.74 -29.10
CA SER A 867 -3.38 6.60 -30.37
C SER A 867 -3.41 5.13 -30.86
N ARG A 868 -2.30 4.41 -30.73
CA ARG A 868 -2.21 2.98 -31.05
C ARG A 868 -3.07 2.14 -30.12
N LEU A 869 -3.00 2.39 -28.81
CA LEU A 869 -3.82 1.70 -27.82
C LEU A 869 -5.32 1.88 -28.09
N LEU A 870 -5.77 3.10 -28.36
CA LEU A 870 -7.17 3.40 -28.70
C LEU A 870 -7.65 2.64 -29.93
N LYS A 871 -6.83 2.47 -30.98
CA LYS A 871 -7.17 1.64 -32.14
C LYS A 871 -7.42 0.19 -31.74
N VAL A 872 -6.61 -0.34 -30.84
CA VAL A 872 -6.77 -1.70 -30.31
C VAL A 872 -8.06 -1.84 -29.50
N LEU A 873 -8.34 -0.90 -28.59
CA LEU A 873 -9.54 -0.89 -27.76
C LEU A 873 -10.81 -0.74 -28.61
N ASN A 874 -10.79 0.14 -29.62
CA ASN A 874 -11.91 0.28 -30.57
C ASN A 874 -12.18 -1.01 -31.33
N ARG A 875 -11.15 -1.75 -31.76
CA ARG A 875 -11.30 -3.04 -32.43
C ARG A 875 -11.97 -4.08 -31.52
N LEU A 876 -11.73 -4.07 -30.21
CA LEU A 876 -12.45 -4.93 -29.25
C LEU A 876 -13.95 -4.61 -29.22
N VAL A 877 -14.28 -3.32 -29.13
CA VAL A 877 -15.66 -2.85 -29.10
C VAL A 877 -16.39 -3.16 -30.43
N GLU A 878 -15.73 -3.00 -31.56
CA GLU A 878 -16.25 -3.36 -32.88
C GLU A 878 -16.54 -4.85 -33.01
N ASN A 879 -15.83 -5.71 -32.29
CA ASN A 879 -16.11 -7.13 -32.22
C ASN A 879 -17.28 -7.46 -31.28
N GLY A 880 -17.95 -6.49 -30.66
CA GLY A 880 -19.08 -6.63 -29.76
C GLY A 880 -18.72 -6.75 -28.27
N ASP A 881 -17.43 -6.74 -27.92
CA ASP A 881 -16.99 -6.77 -26.54
C ASP A 881 -17.22 -5.41 -25.86
N THR A 882 -17.25 -5.40 -24.54
CA THR A 882 -17.41 -4.20 -23.72
C THR A 882 -16.05 -3.81 -23.12
N VAL A 883 -15.74 -2.53 -23.14
CA VAL A 883 -14.53 -1.99 -22.51
C VAL A 883 -14.92 -1.01 -21.41
N VAL A 884 -14.39 -1.18 -20.21
CA VAL A 884 -14.54 -0.28 -19.08
C VAL A 884 -13.14 0.19 -18.67
N ILE A 885 -12.91 1.49 -18.70
CA ILE A 885 -11.61 2.10 -18.46
C ILE A 885 -11.72 3.10 -17.31
N ILE A 886 -10.85 3.01 -16.31
CA ILE A 886 -10.64 4.10 -15.37
C ILE A 886 -9.56 5.01 -15.98
N GLU A 887 -9.86 6.28 -16.20
CA GLU A 887 -8.92 7.19 -16.85
C GLU A 887 -9.04 8.65 -16.43
N HIS A 888 -7.89 9.34 -16.57
CA HIS A 888 -7.74 10.79 -16.38
C HIS A 888 -7.29 11.50 -17.67
N ASN A 889 -6.75 10.75 -18.62
CA ASN A 889 -6.23 11.29 -19.87
C ASN A 889 -7.38 11.78 -20.78
N LEU A 890 -7.39 13.08 -21.08
CA LEU A 890 -8.46 13.72 -21.87
C LEU A 890 -8.54 13.20 -23.30
N ASP A 891 -7.44 12.70 -23.88
CA ASP A 891 -7.46 12.12 -25.22
C ASP A 891 -8.23 10.79 -25.25
N VAL A 892 -8.19 10.01 -24.19
CA VAL A 892 -9.03 8.81 -24.04
C VAL A 892 -10.47 9.19 -23.69
N ILE A 893 -10.65 10.10 -22.74
CA ILE A 893 -11.98 10.53 -22.27
C ILE A 893 -12.82 11.08 -23.44
N LYS A 894 -12.24 11.96 -24.29
CA LYS A 894 -12.96 12.53 -25.44
C LYS A 894 -13.36 11.51 -26.50
N THR A 895 -12.71 10.33 -26.56
CA THR A 895 -13.01 9.26 -27.52
C THR A 895 -14.02 8.23 -27.01
N ALA A 896 -14.43 8.31 -25.76
CA ALA A 896 -15.37 7.38 -25.13
C ALA A 896 -16.76 7.44 -25.76
N ASP A 897 -17.47 6.30 -25.78
CA ASP A 897 -18.89 6.26 -26.17
C ASP A 897 -19.78 6.69 -24.99
N ASN A 898 -19.41 6.31 -23.77
CA ASN A 898 -20.12 6.64 -22.55
C ASN A 898 -19.13 6.99 -21.44
N LEU A 899 -19.40 8.07 -20.70
CA LEU A 899 -18.65 8.50 -19.52
C LEU A 899 -19.47 8.30 -18.27
N ILE A 900 -18.78 7.96 -17.19
CA ILE A 900 -19.31 7.92 -15.84
C ILE A 900 -18.38 8.79 -14.99
N ASP A 901 -18.85 9.97 -14.61
CA ASP A 901 -18.06 10.94 -13.83
C ASP A 901 -18.40 10.89 -12.35
N LEU A 902 -17.38 10.62 -11.52
CA LEU A 902 -17.49 10.54 -10.06
C LEU A 902 -16.91 11.80 -9.41
N GLY A 903 -17.57 12.23 -8.34
CA GLY A 903 -17.10 13.38 -7.59
C GLY A 903 -18.04 13.78 -6.44
N PRO A 904 -18.14 15.09 -6.15
CA PRO A 904 -17.40 16.21 -6.76
C PRO A 904 -15.93 16.29 -6.36
N GLU A 905 -15.59 15.80 -5.13
CA GLU A 905 -14.26 15.86 -4.54
C GLU A 905 -13.68 14.46 -4.32
N GLY A 906 -12.48 14.37 -3.75
CA GLY A 906 -11.88 13.13 -3.26
C GLY A 906 -12.29 12.78 -1.83
N GLY A 907 -12.04 11.54 -1.40
CA GLY A 907 -12.33 11.06 -0.05
C GLY A 907 -13.81 11.19 0.33
N ASP A 908 -14.07 11.69 1.54
CA ASP A 908 -15.45 11.84 2.06
C ASP A 908 -16.28 12.89 1.29
N GLY A 909 -15.62 13.81 0.61
CA GLY A 909 -16.28 14.78 -0.29
C GLY A 909 -16.72 14.20 -1.63
N GLY A 910 -16.27 12.98 -1.95
CA GLY A 910 -16.55 12.26 -3.19
C GLY A 910 -17.59 11.16 -3.03
N GLY A 911 -17.47 10.14 -3.85
CA GLY A 911 -18.23 8.89 -3.76
C GLY A 911 -19.65 8.97 -4.31
N THR A 912 -19.95 9.95 -5.14
CA THR A 912 -21.24 10.07 -5.86
C THR A 912 -21.04 10.12 -7.36
N ILE A 913 -22.05 9.69 -8.12
CA ILE A 913 -22.08 9.90 -9.57
C ILE A 913 -22.55 11.32 -9.82
N LEU A 914 -21.71 12.12 -10.47
CA LEU A 914 -22.09 13.49 -10.88
C LEU A 914 -22.91 13.47 -12.15
N ALA A 915 -22.48 12.65 -13.12
CA ALA A 915 -23.14 12.54 -14.41
C ALA A 915 -22.75 11.26 -15.14
N THR A 916 -23.62 10.85 -16.05
CA THR A 916 -23.38 9.77 -17.03
C THR A 916 -23.89 10.23 -18.40
N GLY A 917 -23.18 9.88 -19.45
CA GLY A 917 -23.54 10.24 -20.81
C GLY A 917 -22.36 10.34 -21.76
N THR A 918 -22.55 10.98 -22.89
CA THR A 918 -21.47 11.24 -23.86
C THR A 918 -20.50 12.31 -23.34
N PRO A 919 -19.25 12.36 -23.85
CA PRO A 919 -18.31 13.42 -23.51
C PRO A 919 -18.86 14.83 -23.71
N GLU A 920 -19.68 15.06 -24.72
CA GLU A 920 -20.31 16.35 -25.02
C GLU A 920 -21.36 16.71 -23.95
N GLU A 921 -22.14 15.75 -23.48
CA GLU A 921 -23.13 15.95 -22.41
C GLU A 921 -22.44 16.27 -21.09
N ILE A 922 -21.36 15.56 -20.73
CA ILE A 922 -20.58 15.82 -19.51
C ILE A 922 -19.89 17.19 -19.58
N ALA A 923 -19.39 17.62 -20.76
CA ALA A 923 -18.78 18.93 -20.98
C ALA A 923 -19.76 20.10 -20.74
N ALA A 924 -21.06 19.84 -20.79
CA ALA A 924 -22.10 20.83 -20.51
C ALA A 924 -22.44 21.00 -19.02
N ILE A 925 -21.92 20.13 -18.14
CA ILE A 925 -22.22 20.10 -16.70
C ILE A 925 -21.20 20.96 -15.93
N PRO A 926 -21.62 22.10 -15.34
CA PRO A 926 -20.68 23.01 -14.67
C PRO A 926 -20.03 22.44 -13.40
N GLU A 927 -20.71 21.52 -12.72
CA GLU A 927 -20.24 20.88 -11.49
C GLU A 927 -19.14 19.85 -11.74
N SER A 928 -19.04 19.30 -12.97
CA SER A 928 -18.02 18.34 -13.36
C SER A 928 -16.69 19.03 -13.65
N TYR A 929 -15.67 18.73 -12.86
CA TYR A 929 -14.31 19.16 -13.16
C TYR A 929 -13.83 18.56 -14.50
N THR A 930 -14.04 17.27 -14.72
CA THR A 930 -13.74 16.61 -16.00
C THR A 930 -14.42 17.32 -17.15
N GLY A 931 -15.71 17.66 -17.01
CA GLY A 931 -16.49 18.38 -18.00
C GLY A 931 -15.91 19.74 -18.38
N ARG A 932 -15.40 20.50 -17.41
CA ARG A 932 -14.77 21.81 -17.66
C ARG A 932 -13.52 21.71 -18.55
N TYR A 933 -12.60 20.78 -18.24
CA TYR A 933 -11.41 20.55 -19.05
C TYR A 933 -11.76 19.97 -20.43
N LEU A 934 -12.69 19.01 -20.46
CA LEU A 934 -13.16 18.37 -21.67
C LEU A 934 -13.77 19.36 -22.67
N LYS A 935 -14.54 20.35 -22.18
CA LYS A 935 -15.12 21.41 -23.00
C LYS A 935 -14.05 22.15 -23.81
N THR A 936 -12.92 22.48 -23.20
CA THR A 936 -11.81 23.18 -23.86
C THR A 936 -11.16 22.29 -24.92
N VAL A 937 -10.96 21.01 -24.62
CA VAL A 937 -10.34 20.05 -25.54
C VAL A 937 -11.25 19.79 -26.75
N LEU A 938 -12.54 19.57 -26.52
CA LEU A 938 -13.51 19.34 -27.60
C LEU A 938 -13.62 20.57 -28.55
N ALA A 939 -13.62 21.79 -28.01
CA ALA A 939 -13.63 23.01 -28.80
C ALA A 939 -12.36 23.14 -29.65
N ARG A 940 -11.19 22.94 -29.01
CA ARG A 940 -9.88 22.98 -29.70
C ARG A 940 -9.80 21.96 -30.85
N ASP A 941 -10.25 20.73 -30.60
CA ASP A 941 -10.16 19.66 -31.59
C ASP A 941 -11.16 19.87 -32.75
N LYS A 942 -12.33 20.47 -32.48
CA LYS A 942 -13.28 20.88 -33.52
C LYS A 942 -12.66 21.90 -34.44
N GLU A 943 -12.02 22.93 -33.93
CA GLU A 943 -11.29 23.93 -34.74
C GLU A 943 -10.18 23.28 -35.57
N ARG A 944 -9.45 22.28 -35.02
CA ARG A 944 -8.41 21.56 -35.75
C ARG A 944 -8.94 20.65 -36.88
N MET A 945 -10.17 20.16 -36.75
CA MET A 945 -10.82 19.31 -37.76
C MET A 945 -11.44 20.17 -38.92
N GLU A 946 -11.83 21.39 -38.58
CA GLU A 946 -12.45 22.33 -39.59
C GLU A 946 -11.39 23.14 -40.38
N GLY A 947 -10.16 23.30 -39.84
CA GLY A 947 -9.04 24.02 -40.45
C GLY A 947 -8.03 23.14 -41.15
#